data_30ccdeb1209ca2d919c45d054277315c
#
_entry.id   30ccdeb1209ca2d919c45d054277315c
#
_cell.length_a   1.000
_cell.length_b   1.000
_cell.length_c   1.000
_cell.angle_alpha   90.00
_cell.angle_beta   90.00
_cell.angle_gamma   90.00
#
_symmetry.space_group_name_H-M   'P 1'
#
loop_
_entity.id
_entity.type
_entity.pdbx_description
1 polymer ?
#
loop_
_entity_poly.entity_id
_entity_poly.type
_entity_poly.pdbx_seq_one_letter_code
_entity_poly.pdbx_strand_id
1 'polypeptide(L)'
;MFTIDYKSKESLNEEDVKALQAMWQRCVSRIIISTTLAGSGHPGGSMSSIHALLLLYAMMRHDPKRPRWEERDRVLMSMGHVSPGVYSVLVEYGYISERQFLTEFRRAGSPCAGHVEQAVPGVEWNTGNLGQGLSAGAAMALSQKLKGLEGGRTFVFMGDGEQQKGQVGEARRFSLKYGLDNLFCLIDRNHLQIGGNTEEVMPVRVRDEYEASGWNVVYCPNGNDFQLCYKALRRAFLREDLDKGVPTAIVLRTTMGHGVSFMENKAKYHGAPLKLEEAKSALEEIGVDPSSIDRWAEERASVTIEPKHCENPDVPYPHIDGGKPRTYGPDVKTDCRSAYGNALKDLASLNNGTNPPRVIGVSCDLEGSVKMQGFHEVSPKAFFEAGIQEHHAAVFSGALSREGFAVFFSTFGVFAVAETYNQHRLNDLNSTHLKIVATHLGLDVGEDGPTHQSIDYVGLIRNLFGFSIFIPADPNQTDRIIRYVAKTPGNVFVGMGRSKLQVVLREDGTPFFDDEYEFTPGKGDWIRRSDKDVCTIISYGAVTPEVMGAWELLNKEGISVGVLNMASLKPVDEDALVEAANRGPVITVEDHVPETGLGGIASNVFMKRGVCPPRLVSLGVTSYGSSGKPIDLYKMQGLDRESIASTVKELCG
;
A
#
# COMPACT_ATOMS: atom_id res chain seq x y z
N MET A 1 -2.88 15.84 -31.36
CA MET A 1 -3.24 14.62 -30.60
C MET A 1 -4.35 13.92 -31.34
N PHE A 2 -4.27 12.62 -31.62
CA PHE A 2 -5.32 11.85 -32.26
C PHE A 2 -6.42 11.52 -31.24
N THR A 3 -7.69 11.86 -31.57
CA THR A 3 -8.86 11.66 -30.71
C THR A 3 -10.04 11.13 -31.51
N ILE A 4 -10.87 10.32 -30.85
CA ILE A 4 -12.07 9.73 -31.45
C ILE A 4 -13.28 10.08 -30.59
N ASP A 5 -14.26 10.77 -31.16
CA ASP A 5 -15.57 10.92 -30.51
C ASP A 5 -16.39 9.65 -30.71
N TYR A 6 -16.23 8.72 -29.76
CA TYR A 6 -16.89 7.43 -29.78
C TYR A 6 -18.42 7.51 -29.60
N LYS A 7 -18.95 8.65 -29.14
CA LYS A 7 -20.40 8.84 -28.98
C LYS A 7 -21.07 8.99 -30.34
N SER A 8 -20.48 9.79 -31.21
CA SER A 8 -21.03 10.08 -32.56
C SER A 8 -20.56 9.09 -33.63
N LYS A 9 -19.41 8.40 -33.42
CA LYS A 9 -18.79 7.54 -34.41
C LYS A 9 -19.08 6.05 -34.13
N GLU A 10 -19.86 5.37 -34.98
CA GLU A 10 -20.22 3.96 -34.79
C GLU A 10 -19.09 2.99 -35.17
N SER A 11 -18.26 3.35 -36.14
CA SER A 11 -17.13 2.58 -36.62
C SER A 11 -15.97 3.48 -37.03
N LEU A 12 -14.77 2.96 -37.03
CA LEU A 12 -13.59 3.68 -37.57
C LEU A 12 -13.70 3.79 -39.10
N ASN A 13 -13.34 4.93 -39.64
CA ASN A 13 -13.17 5.07 -41.09
C ASN A 13 -11.75 4.67 -41.54
N GLU A 14 -11.47 4.66 -42.84
CA GLU A 14 -10.16 4.26 -43.37
C GLU A 14 -9.02 5.17 -42.90
N GLU A 15 -9.30 6.48 -42.72
CA GLU A 15 -8.30 7.44 -42.24
C GLU A 15 -7.94 7.18 -40.79
N ASP A 16 -8.94 6.86 -39.92
CA ASP A 16 -8.68 6.48 -38.54
C ASP A 16 -7.81 5.21 -38.45
N VAL A 17 -8.18 4.18 -39.21
CA VAL A 17 -7.45 2.91 -39.21
C VAL A 17 -6.02 3.13 -39.68
N LYS A 18 -5.82 3.93 -40.76
CA LYS A 18 -4.49 4.27 -41.27
C LYS A 18 -3.65 5.04 -40.26
N ALA A 19 -4.26 6.00 -39.54
CA ALA A 19 -3.58 6.77 -38.49
C ALA A 19 -3.16 5.86 -37.34
N LEU A 20 -4.11 5.03 -36.84
CA LEU A 20 -3.85 4.07 -35.75
C LEU A 20 -2.78 3.03 -36.14
N GLN A 21 -2.79 2.55 -37.39
CA GLN A 21 -1.79 1.61 -37.88
C GLN A 21 -0.38 2.26 -37.92
N ALA A 22 -0.28 3.52 -38.30
CA ALA A 22 0.98 4.25 -38.26
C ALA A 22 1.47 4.48 -36.82
N MET A 23 0.56 4.76 -35.87
CA MET A 23 0.87 4.86 -34.43
C MET A 23 1.33 3.50 -33.86
N TRP A 24 0.63 2.42 -34.21
CA TRP A 24 1.00 1.07 -33.83
C TRP A 24 2.42 0.72 -34.30
N GLN A 25 2.75 0.97 -35.54
CA GLN A 25 4.07 0.72 -36.14
C GLN A 25 5.18 1.45 -35.35
N ARG A 26 4.98 2.74 -35.01
CA ARG A 26 5.92 3.50 -34.18
C ARG A 26 6.01 2.95 -32.75
N CYS A 27 4.89 2.56 -32.15
CA CYS A 27 4.90 1.96 -30.81
C CYS A 27 5.68 0.64 -30.79
N VAL A 28 5.40 -0.25 -31.72
CA VAL A 28 6.09 -1.55 -31.79
C VAL A 28 7.59 -1.37 -32.08
N SER A 29 7.97 -0.45 -32.95
CA SER A 29 9.40 -0.16 -33.19
C SER A 29 10.10 0.33 -31.90
N ARG A 30 9.48 1.21 -31.12
CA ARG A 30 10.01 1.68 -29.83
C ARG A 30 10.14 0.55 -28.81
N ILE A 31 9.17 -0.37 -28.75
CA ILE A 31 9.23 -1.54 -27.85
C ILE A 31 10.45 -2.40 -28.22
N ILE A 32 10.61 -2.72 -29.52
CA ILE A 32 11.74 -3.52 -30.01
C ILE A 32 13.06 -2.83 -29.69
N ILE A 33 13.22 -1.56 -30.08
CA ILE A 33 14.45 -0.79 -29.88
C ILE A 33 14.79 -0.66 -28.40
N SER A 34 13.83 -0.20 -27.56
CA SER A 34 14.10 0.06 -26.16
C SER A 34 14.51 -1.20 -25.39
N THR A 35 13.82 -2.32 -25.61
CA THR A 35 14.12 -3.59 -24.92
C THR A 35 15.43 -4.22 -25.41
N THR A 36 15.71 -4.14 -26.69
CA THR A 36 16.98 -4.63 -27.31
C THR A 36 18.16 -3.85 -26.75
N LEU A 37 18.11 -2.50 -26.84
CA LEU A 37 19.19 -1.64 -26.35
C LEU A 37 19.40 -1.70 -24.82
N ALA A 38 18.36 -2.00 -24.08
CA ALA A 38 18.48 -2.25 -22.65
C ALA A 38 18.99 -3.66 -22.32
N GLY A 39 18.99 -4.59 -23.29
CA GLY A 39 19.28 -6.01 -23.08
C GLY A 39 18.30 -6.70 -22.10
N SER A 40 17.13 -6.10 -21.90
CA SER A 40 16.17 -6.50 -20.85
C SER A 40 14.81 -5.86 -21.12
N GLY A 41 13.72 -6.59 -20.84
CA GLY A 41 12.35 -6.06 -20.96
C GLY A 41 11.35 -7.14 -21.37
N HIS A 42 10.08 -6.73 -21.54
CA HIS A 42 8.96 -7.62 -21.84
C HIS A 42 8.31 -7.18 -23.18
N PRO A 43 8.91 -7.50 -24.33
CA PRO A 43 8.41 -7.02 -25.62
C PRO A 43 7.05 -7.67 -25.99
N GLY A 44 6.89 -8.98 -25.77
CA GLY A 44 5.73 -9.72 -26.27
C GLY A 44 4.39 -9.24 -25.77
N GLY A 45 4.24 -9.14 -24.43
CA GLY A 45 3.01 -8.62 -23.80
C GLY A 45 2.81 -7.12 -24.04
N SER A 46 3.89 -6.36 -24.21
CA SER A 46 3.81 -4.95 -24.64
C SER A 46 3.20 -4.83 -26.03
N MET A 47 3.58 -5.69 -26.98
CA MET A 47 3.07 -5.66 -28.35
C MET A 47 1.61 -6.10 -28.46
N SER A 48 1.16 -7.09 -27.66
CA SER A 48 -0.24 -7.54 -27.66
C SER A 48 -1.22 -6.45 -27.22
N SER A 49 -0.79 -5.57 -26.31
CA SER A 49 -1.64 -4.56 -25.66
C SER A 49 -1.81 -3.27 -26.45
N ILE A 50 -0.98 -3.00 -27.46
CA ILE A 50 -0.88 -1.67 -28.11
C ILE A 50 -2.17 -1.22 -28.77
N HIS A 51 -2.90 -2.11 -29.46
CA HIS A 51 -4.15 -1.73 -30.14
C HIS A 51 -5.17 -1.15 -29.15
N ALA A 52 -5.39 -1.86 -28.05
CA ALA A 52 -6.33 -1.45 -27.03
C ALA A 52 -5.87 -0.17 -26.31
N LEU A 53 -4.58 -0.03 -26.02
CA LEU A 53 -4.04 1.17 -25.37
C LEU A 53 -4.15 2.40 -26.27
N LEU A 54 -3.81 2.31 -27.57
CA LEU A 54 -3.95 3.42 -28.51
C LEU A 54 -5.41 3.88 -28.61
N LEU A 55 -6.35 2.94 -28.75
CA LEU A 55 -7.78 3.26 -28.78
C LEU A 55 -8.26 3.85 -27.48
N LEU A 56 -7.85 3.28 -26.33
CA LEU A 56 -8.22 3.80 -25.03
C LEU A 56 -7.83 5.27 -24.89
N TYR A 57 -6.57 5.62 -25.19
CA TYR A 57 -6.10 7.01 -25.13
C TYR A 57 -6.75 7.91 -26.17
N ALA A 58 -7.15 7.37 -27.34
CA ALA A 58 -7.92 8.15 -28.33
C ALA A 58 -9.34 8.46 -27.87
N MET A 59 -9.93 7.68 -26.97
CA MET A 59 -11.35 7.76 -26.55
C MET A 59 -11.53 8.30 -25.12
N MET A 60 -10.48 8.36 -24.31
CA MET A 60 -10.54 8.81 -22.93
C MET A 60 -10.33 10.33 -22.79
N ARG A 61 -10.75 10.89 -21.65
CA ARG A 61 -10.48 12.29 -21.31
C ARG A 61 -9.11 12.40 -20.63
N HIS A 62 -8.16 13.03 -21.28
CA HIS A 62 -6.84 13.27 -20.74
C HIS A 62 -6.18 14.52 -21.36
N ASP A 63 -5.16 15.04 -20.67
CA ASP A 63 -4.37 16.17 -21.13
C ASP A 63 -2.90 15.97 -20.73
N PRO A 64 -1.97 15.71 -21.64
CA PRO A 64 -0.56 15.49 -21.32
C PRO A 64 0.13 16.72 -20.71
N LYS A 65 -0.42 17.95 -20.92
CA LYS A 65 0.08 19.18 -20.30
C LYS A 65 -0.40 19.32 -18.85
N ARG A 66 -1.46 18.61 -18.48
CA ARG A 66 -2.05 18.56 -17.12
C ARG A 66 -2.28 17.10 -16.70
N PRO A 67 -1.21 16.30 -16.59
CA PRO A 67 -1.33 14.84 -16.44
C PRO A 67 -2.04 14.41 -15.16
N ARG A 68 -2.22 15.33 -14.21
CA ARG A 68 -2.93 15.10 -12.94
C ARG A 68 -4.22 15.93 -12.80
N TRP A 69 -4.77 16.39 -13.90
CA TRP A 69 -6.08 17.04 -13.91
C TRP A 69 -7.12 16.14 -13.22
N GLU A 70 -7.85 16.66 -12.25
CA GLU A 70 -8.68 15.87 -11.36
C GLU A 70 -9.83 15.15 -12.08
N GLU A 71 -10.47 15.82 -13.05
CA GLU A 71 -11.61 15.29 -13.81
C GLU A 71 -11.20 14.36 -14.98
N ARG A 72 -9.89 14.08 -15.14
CA ARG A 72 -9.43 13.15 -16.19
C ARG A 72 -9.95 11.74 -15.97
N ASP A 73 -10.04 10.98 -17.04
CA ASP A 73 -10.09 9.53 -16.94
C ASP A 73 -8.71 8.99 -16.47
N ARG A 74 -8.69 7.89 -15.75
CA ARG A 74 -7.48 7.30 -15.18
C ARG A 74 -7.19 5.96 -15.81
N VAL A 75 -5.91 5.71 -16.14
CA VAL A 75 -5.45 4.43 -16.67
C VAL A 75 -4.39 3.86 -15.74
N LEU A 76 -4.70 2.73 -15.14
CA LEU A 76 -3.80 1.99 -14.26
C LEU A 76 -3.37 0.70 -14.95
N MET A 77 -2.06 0.50 -15.05
CA MET A 77 -1.48 -0.72 -15.63
C MET A 77 -1.16 -1.72 -14.51
N SER A 78 -2.03 -2.72 -14.28
CA SER A 78 -1.80 -3.74 -13.25
C SER A 78 -0.60 -4.64 -13.60
N MET A 79 -0.47 -4.99 -14.87
CA MET A 79 0.70 -5.70 -15.41
C MET A 79 1.85 -4.74 -15.73
N GLY A 80 2.51 -4.21 -14.69
CA GLY A 80 3.54 -3.17 -14.82
C GLY A 80 4.73 -3.51 -15.72
N HIS A 81 4.97 -4.80 -15.97
CA HIS A 81 6.06 -5.26 -16.83
C HIS A 81 5.90 -4.88 -18.31
N VAL A 82 4.69 -4.55 -18.78
CA VAL A 82 4.47 -4.03 -20.14
C VAL A 82 4.82 -2.54 -20.26
N SER A 83 5.68 -2.03 -19.39
CA SER A 83 6.16 -0.65 -19.40
C SER A 83 6.68 -0.18 -20.77
N PRO A 84 7.37 -0.98 -21.61
CA PRO A 84 7.76 -0.54 -22.95
C PRO A 84 6.56 -0.16 -23.84
N GLY A 85 5.48 -0.93 -23.76
CA GLY A 85 4.21 -0.64 -24.46
C GLY A 85 3.56 0.63 -23.97
N VAL A 86 3.47 0.78 -22.64
CA VAL A 86 2.88 1.97 -21.98
C VAL A 86 3.66 3.22 -22.36
N TYR A 87 4.97 3.22 -22.19
CA TYR A 87 5.80 4.38 -22.52
C TYR A 87 5.75 4.74 -24.01
N SER A 88 5.67 3.72 -24.90
CA SER A 88 5.48 3.96 -26.33
C SER A 88 4.19 4.71 -26.64
N VAL A 89 3.08 4.35 -25.97
CA VAL A 89 1.79 5.05 -26.12
C VAL A 89 1.85 6.44 -25.50
N LEU A 90 2.47 6.59 -24.33
CA LEU A 90 2.66 7.90 -23.70
C LEU A 90 3.50 8.87 -24.57
N VAL A 91 4.45 8.35 -25.37
CA VAL A 91 5.16 9.14 -26.38
C VAL A 91 4.20 9.60 -27.48
N GLU A 92 3.35 8.72 -28.03
CA GLU A 92 2.37 9.08 -29.07
C GLU A 92 1.40 10.19 -28.62
N TYR A 93 1.04 10.19 -27.34
CA TYR A 93 0.12 11.16 -26.76
C TYR A 93 0.82 12.37 -26.10
N GLY A 94 2.16 12.46 -26.17
CA GLY A 94 2.93 13.64 -25.78
C GLY A 94 3.17 13.82 -24.29
N TYR A 95 3.10 12.76 -23.49
CA TYR A 95 3.46 12.78 -22.07
C TYR A 95 4.95 12.78 -21.80
N ILE A 96 5.71 12.03 -22.62
CA ILE A 96 7.18 11.95 -22.58
C ILE A 96 7.75 12.03 -24.01
N SER A 97 9.00 12.39 -24.14
CA SER A 97 9.66 12.41 -25.44
C SER A 97 10.15 11.02 -25.85
N GLU A 98 10.14 10.75 -27.15
CA GLU A 98 10.71 9.52 -27.72
C GLU A 98 12.19 9.37 -27.34
N ARG A 99 12.95 10.48 -27.41
CA ARG A 99 14.35 10.51 -27.01
C ARG A 99 14.54 10.03 -25.58
N GLN A 100 13.82 10.60 -24.64
CA GLN A 100 13.90 10.19 -23.23
C GLN A 100 13.61 8.70 -23.07
N PHE A 101 12.53 8.20 -23.65
CA PHE A 101 12.18 6.79 -23.52
C PHE A 101 13.26 5.86 -24.11
N LEU A 102 13.71 6.09 -25.34
CA LEU A 102 14.64 5.17 -26.01
C LEU A 102 16.06 5.23 -25.44
N THR A 103 16.51 6.40 -25.00
CA THR A 103 17.87 6.55 -24.45
C THR A 103 17.97 6.19 -22.97
N GLU A 104 16.87 6.27 -22.22
CA GLU A 104 16.89 6.16 -20.76
C GLU A 104 16.24 4.89 -20.22
N PHE A 105 15.46 4.14 -21.02
CA PHE A 105 14.74 2.94 -20.57
C PHE A 105 15.65 1.98 -19.80
N ARG A 106 15.25 1.62 -18.57
CA ARG A 106 15.96 0.74 -17.62
C ARG A 106 17.39 1.20 -17.28
N ARG A 107 17.63 2.50 -17.20
CA ARG A 107 18.89 3.06 -16.69
C ARG A 107 18.67 3.64 -15.29
N ALA A 108 19.68 3.47 -14.41
CA ALA A 108 19.64 4.03 -13.08
C ALA A 108 19.50 5.56 -13.11
N GLY A 109 18.58 6.12 -12.35
CA GLY A 109 18.26 7.54 -12.33
C GLY A 109 17.24 8.02 -13.36
N SER A 110 16.77 7.13 -14.24
CA SER A 110 15.72 7.45 -15.20
C SER A 110 14.32 7.11 -14.66
N PRO A 111 13.31 7.93 -14.95
CA PRO A 111 11.92 7.60 -14.65
C PRO A 111 11.37 6.47 -15.54
N CYS A 112 11.99 6.19 -16.70
CA CYS A 112 11.57 5.12 -17.62
C CYS A 112 11.98 3.74 -17.09
N ALA A 113 11.45 3.35 -15.96
CA ALA A 113 11.75 2.12 -15.24
C ALA A 113 11.28 0.86 -15.97
N GLY A 114 11.77 -0.30 -15.53
CA GLY A 114 11.42 -1.61 -16.10
C GLY A 114 10.00 -2.07 -15.86
N HIS A 115 9.33 -1.51 -14.86
CA HIS A 115 7.91 -1.56 -14.58
C HIS A 115 7.38 -0.13 -14.52
N VAL A 116 6.07 0.05 -14.71
CA VAL A 116 5.52 1.42 -14.73
C VAL A 116 5.59 2.08 -13.37
N GLU A 117 6.07 3.33 -13.35
CA GLU A 117 6.22 4.15 -12.14
C GLU A 117 5.65 5.55 -12.33
N GLN A 118 5.09 6.14 -11.27
CA GLN A 118 4.44 7.46 -11.27
C GLN A 118 5.38 8.64 -11.57
N ALA A 119 6.68 8.40 -11.52
CA ALA A 119 7.69 9.36 -11.97
C ALA A 119 7.55 9.69 -13.46
N VAL A 120 6.92 8.81 -14.25
CA VAL A 120 6.54 9.06 -15.64
C VAL A 120 5.17 9.73 -15.68
N PRO A 121 5.04 10.96 -16.23
CA PRO A 121 3.75 11.62 -16.40
C PRO A 121 2.74 10.72 -17.13
N GLY A 122 1.51 10.64 -16.61
CA GLY A 122 0.45 9.78 -17.17
C GLY A 122 0.39 8.38 -16.56
N VAL A 123 1.33 7.99 -15.71
CA VAL A 123 1.25 6.78 -14.89
C VAL A 123 0.56 7.11 -13.56
N GLU A 124 -0.49 6.36 -13.21
CA GLU A 124 -1.34 6.63 -12.04
C GLU A 124 -0.88 5.90 -10.78
N TRP A 125 -0.22 4.75 -10.91
CA TRP A 125 0.17 3.88 -9.81
C TRP A 125 1.41 3.06 -10.16
N ASN A 126 2.38 2.98 -9.23
CA ASN A 126 3.53 2.08 -9.39
C ASN A 126 3.04 0.64 -9.28
N THR A 127 3.36 -0.17 -10.26
CA THR A 127 2.96 -1.58 -10.29
C THR A 127 4.15 -2.50 -10.58
N GLY A 128 3.91 -3.80 -10.39
CA GLY A 128 4.92 -4.86 -10.54
C GLY A 128 4.46 -6.10 -9.78
N ASN A 129 3.73 -5.90 -8.69
CA ASN A 129 3.11 -6.96 -7.91
C ASN A 129 1.77 -7.34 -8.56
N LEU A 130 1.78 -8.37 -9.41
CA LEU A 130 0.61 -8.79 -10.19
C LEU A 130 -0.64 -9.03 -9.33
N GLY A 131 -1.81 -8.68 -9.85
CA GLY A 131 -3.11 -8.85 -9.22
C GLY A 131 -3.49 -7.80 -8.19
N GLN A 132 -2.67 -6.78 -7.95
CA GLN A 132 -2.97 -5.70 -6.99
C GLN A 132 -3.58 -4.46 -7.65
N GLY A 133 -3.40 -4.27 -8.97
CA GLY A 133 -3.84 -3.07 -9.66
C GLY A 133 -5.35 -2.87 -9.65
N LEU A 134 -6.16 -3.94 -9.67
CA LEU A 134 -7.62 -3.82 -9.63
C LEU A 134 -8.08 -3.21 -8.29
N SER A 135 -7.41 -3.52 -7.19
CA SER A 135 -7.69 -2.91 -5.87
C SER A 135 -7.42 -1.41 -5.87
N ALA A 136 -6.30 -0.98 -6.45
CA ALA A 136 -5.99 0.45 -6.58
C ALA A 136 -6.95 1.16 -7.54
N GLY A 137 -7.33 0.52 -8.65
CA GLY A 137 -8.33 1.04 -9.59
C GLY A 137 -9.72 1.19 -8.94
N ALA A 138 -10.12 0.26 -8.09
CA ALA A 138 -11.37 0.36 -7.33
C ALA A 138 -11.37 1.60 -6.40
N ALA A 139 -10.24 1.90 -5.76
CA ALA A 139 -10.08 3.09 -4.93
C ALA A 139 -10.21 4.39 -5.75
N MET A 140 -9.56 4.45 -6.91
CA MET A 140 -9.66 5.61 -7.82
C MET A 140 -11.08 5.81 -8.34
N ALA A 141 -11.77 4.73 -8.72
CA ALA A 141 -13.15 4.77 -9.17
C ALA A 141 -14.10 5.24 -8.06
N LEU A 142 -13.91 4.73 -6.84
CA LEU A 142 -14.68 5.18 -5.67
C LEU A 142 -14.40 6.64 -5.35
N SER A 143 -13.15 7.09 -5.40
CA SER A 143 -12.79 8.49 -5.18
C SER A 143 -13.52 9.43 -6.12
N GLN A 144 -13.59 9.09 -7.42
CA GLN A 144 -14.33 9.89 -8.40
C GLN A 144 -15.82 10.01 -8.03
N LYS A 145 -16.45 8.91 -7.55
CA LYS A 145 -17.85 8.93 -7.07
C LYS A 145 -18.01 9.76 -5.80
N LEU A 146 -17.13 9.61 -4.81
CA LEU A 146 -17.17 10.38 -3.57
C LEU A 146 -17.03 11.89 -3.81
N LYS A 147 -16.20 12.27 -4.78
CA LYS A 147 -15.97 13.67 -5.18
C LYS A 147 -17.03 14.22 -6.12
N GLY A 148 -18.00 13.41 -6.57
CA GLY A 148 -19.01 13.82 -7.51
C GLY A 148 -18.44 14.19 -8.90
N LEU A 149 -17.33 13.58 -9.30
CA LEU A 149 -16.71 13.82 -10.61
C LEU A 149 -17.52 13.11 -11.71
N GLU A 150 -18.53 13.78 -12.22
CA GLU A 150 -19.42 13.23 -13.22
C GLU A 150 -18.68 12.79 -14.49
N GLY A 151 -18.97 11.56 -14.93
CA GLY A 151 -18.38 10.96 -16.11
C GLY A 151 -16.88 10.61 -15.95
N GLY A 152 -16.29 10.71 -14.75
CA GLY A 152 -14.95 10.21 -14.46
C GLY A 152 -14.91 8.69 -14.57
N ARG A 153 -13.93 8.14 -15.32
CA ARG A 153 -13.76 6.71 -15.55
C ARG A 153 -12.38 6.27 -15.09
N THR A 154 -12.32 5.07 -14.52
CA THR A 154 -11.07 4.41 -14.17
C THR A 154 -10.94 3.13 -14.99
N PHE A 155 -9.84 3.00 -15.70
CA PHE A 155 -9.48 1.86 -16.52
C PHE A 155 -8.31 1.13 -15.87
N VAL A 156 -8.48 -0.17 -15.63
CA VAL A 156 -7.41 -1.05 -15.13
C VAL A 156 -7.05 -2.02 -16.23
N PHE A 157 -5.83 -1.94 -16.73
CA PHE A 157 -5.33 -2.83 -17.75
C PHE A 157 -4.59 -4.00 -17.11
N MET A 158 -5.03 -5.23 -17.35
CA MET A 158 -4.58 -6.46 -16.68
C MET A 158 -4.18 -7.52 -17.71
N GLY A 159 -3.26 -8.38 -17.33
CA GLY A 159 -2.98 -9.62 -18.05
C GLY A 159 -3.89 -10.77 -17.63
N ASP A 160 -3.93 -11.81 -18.42
CA ASP A 160 -4.66 -13.04 -18.11
C ASP A 160 -3.96 -13.89 -17.05
N GLY A 161 -2.65 -13.92 -17.01
CA GLY A 161 -1.88 -14.64 -15.99
C GLY A 161 -2.12 -14.13 -14.58
N GLU A 162 -2.29 -12.82 -14.38
CA GLU A 162 -2.54 -12.25 -13.03
C GLU A 162 -3.96 -12.49 -12.52
N GLN A 163 -4.89 -12.98 -13.36
CA GLN A 163 -6.23 -13.39 -12.93
C GLN A 163 -6.19 -14.59 -11.95
N GLN A 164 -5.07 -15.30 -11.90
CA GLN A 164 -4.81 -16.39 -10.95
C GLN A 164 -4.65 -15.91 -9.49
N LYS A 165 -4.47 -14.60 -9.27
CA LYS A 165 -4.29 -14.02 -7.93
C LYS A 165 -5.61 -13.90 -7.17
N GLY A 166 -5.67 -14.43 -5.93
CA GLY A 166 -6.86 -14.35 -5.07
C GLY A 166 -7.37 -12.93 -4.86
N GLN A 167 -6.46 -11.96 -4.72
CA GLN A 167 -6.78 -10.55 -4.53
C GLN A 167 -7.60 -9.95 -5.69
N VAL A 168 -7.48 -10.48 -6.91
CA VAL A 168 -8.34 -10.06 -8.05
C VAL A 168 -9.80 -10.39 -7.76
N GLY A 169 -10.07 -11.60 -7.20
CA GLY A 169 -11.40 -11.99 -6.77
C GLY A 169 -11.96 -11.14 -5.62
N GLU A 170 -11.09 -10.74 -4.68
CA GLU A 170 -11.45 -9.79 -3.61
C GLU A 170 -11.89 -8.44 -4.18
N ALA A 171 -11.09 -7.86 -5.06
CA ALA A 171 -11.37 -6.58 -5.70
C ALA A 171 -12.64 -6.62 -6.58
N ARG A 172 -12.91 -7.75 -7.28
CA ARG A 172 -14.14 -7.93 -8.04
C ARG A 172 -15.38 -7.86 -7.16
N ARG A 173 -15.39 -8.59 -6.03
CA ARG A 173 -16.52 -8.59 -5.08
C ARG A 173 -16.75 -7.22 -4.46
N PHE A 174 -15.69 -6.54 -4.04
CA PHE A 174 -15.78 -5.20 -3.49
C PHE A 174 -16.35 -4.21 -4.51
N SER A 175 -15.83 -4.21 -5.73
CA SER A 175 -16.26 -3.29 -6.79
C SER A 175 -17.74 -3.47 -7.14
N LEU A 176 -18.23 -4.70 -7.15
CA LEU A 176 -19.66 -4.98 -7.34
C LEU A 176 -20.49 -4.47 -6.15
N LYS A 177 -20.09 -4.79 -4.92
CA LYS A 177 -20.79 -4.37 -3.70
C LYS A 177 -21.02 -2.85 -3.65
N TYR A 178 -20.02 -2.08 -4.04
CA TYR A 178 -20.08 -0.62 -4.00
C TYR A 178 -20.53 0.03 -5.34
N GLY A 179 -21.01 -0.78 -6.28
CA GLY A 179 -21.57 -0.28 -7.53
C GLY A 179 -20.61 0.59 -8.32
N LEU A 180 -19.34 0.18 -8.44
CA LEU A 180 -18.32 0.98 -9.12
C LEU A 180 -18.47 0.89 -10.65
N ASP A 181 -19.57 1.39 -11.17
CA ASP A 181 -19.89 1.33 -12.59
C ASP A 181 -18.99 2.19 -13.48
N ASN A 182 -18.22 3.08 -12.89
CA ASN A 182 -17.17 3.86 -13.56
C ASN A 182 -15.81 3.13 -13.60
N LEU A 183 -15.76 1.88 -13.13
CA LEU A 183 -14.57 1.01 -13.19
C LEU A 183 -14.66 0.07 -14.39
N PHE A 184 -13.63 0.11 -15.25
CA PHE A 184 -13.47 -0.74 -16.41
C PHE A 184 -12.18 -1.55 -16.27
N CYS A 185 -12.27 -2.88 -16.38
CA CYS A 185 -11.13 -3.77 -16.39
C CYS A 185 -10.88 -4.28 -17.82
N LEU A 186 -9.76 -3.91 -18.43
CA LEU A 186 -9.34 -4.42 -19.75
C LEU A 186 -8.37 -5.57 -19.53
N ILE A 187 -8.70 -6.75 -20.07
CA ILE A 187 -7.91 -7.96 -19.85
C ILE A 187 -7.27 -8.39 -21.17
N ASP A 188 -5.94 -8.27 -21.25
CA ASP A 188 -5.13 -8.78 -22.36
C ASP A 188 -5.05 -10.31 -22.27
N ARG A 189 -5.92 -10.99 -23.00
CA ARG A 189 -5.97 -12.45 -23.03
C ARG A 189 -5.16 -13.02 -24.19
N ASN A 190 -3.87 -13.01 -24.02
CA ASN A 190 -2.92 -13.53 -25.00
C ASN A 190 -2.54 -15.01 -24.78
N HIS A 191 -3.08 -15.64 -23.72
CA HIS A 191 -2.87 -17.03 -23.33
C HIS A 191 -1.46 -17.42 -22.94
N LEU A 192 -0.57 -16.45 -22.72
CA LEU A 192 0.83 -16.71 -22.38
C LEU A 192 1.28 -15.94 -21.15
N GLN A 193 2.05 -16.62 -20.33
CA GLN A 193 2.81 -16.07 -19.22
C GLN A 193 4.25 -16.61 -19.26
N ILE A 194 5.13 -16.15 -18.36
CA ILE A 194 6.54 -16.53 -18.38
C ILE A 194 6.77 -18.05 -18.32
N GLY A 195 5.89 -18.79 -17.65
CA GLY A 195 5.94 -20.24 -17.53
C GLY A 195 5.37 -21.01 -18.75
N GLY A 196 4.80 -20.32 -19.74
CA GLY A 196 4.17 -20.93 -20.90
C GLY A 196 2.70 -20.57 -21.08
N ASN A 197 1.94 -21.48 -21.65
CA ASN A 197 0.50 -21.30 -21.85
C ASN A 197 -0.26 -21.25 -20.52
N THR A 198 -1.12 -20.22 -20.36
CA THR A 198 -1.90 -20.03 -19.12
C THR A 198 -2.80 -21.20 -18.77
N GLU A 199 -3.34 -21.91 -19.78
CA GLU A 199 -4.18 -23.08 -19.58
C GLU A 199 -3.39 -24.32 -19.05
N GLU A 200 -2.08 -24.35 -19.31
CA GLU A 200 -1.20 -25.42 -18.82
C GLU A 200 -0.59 -25.08 -17.47
N VAL A 201 -0.25 -23.80 -17.25
CA VAL A 201 0.36 -23.37 -15.99
C VAL A 201 -0.68 -23.33 -14.85
N MET A 202 -1.78 -22.64 -15.06
CA MET A 202 -2.90 -22.54 -14.11
C MET A 202 -4.13 -22.03 -14.87
N PRO A 203 -5.06 -22.91 -15.24
CA PRO A 203 -6.23 -22.53 -16.02
C PRO A 203 -7.19 -21.65 -15.23
N VAL A 204 -7.57 -20.52 -15.83
CA VAL A 204 -8.59 -19.61 -15.30
C VAL A 204 -9.61 -19.29 -16.39
N ARG A 205 -10.87 -19.54 -16.12
CA ARG A 205 -11.95 -19.16 -17.02
C ARG A 205 -12.29 -17.68 -16.83
N VAL A 206 -11.41 -16.82 -17.31
CA VAL A 206 -11.47 -15.38 -17.04
C VAL A 206 -12.85 -14.79 -17.28
N ARG A 207 -13.46 -15.06 -18.45
CA ARG A 207 -14.79 -14.55 -18.80
C ARG A 207 -15.84 -15.03 -17.81
N ASP A 208 -15.88 -16.35 -17.57
CA ASP A 208 -16.89 -16.99 -16.72
C ASP A 208 -16.80 -16.48 -15.27
N GLU A 209 -15.57 -16.21 -14.77
CA GLU A 209 -15.37 -15.68 -13.41
C GLU A 209 -15.90 -14.25 -13.23
N TYR A 210 -15.77 -13.39 -14.25
CA TYR A 210 -16.33 -12.04 -14.18
C TYR A 210 -17.86 -12.07 -14.32
N GLU A 211 -18.41 -12.89 -15.24
CA GLU A 211 -19.84 -13.10 -15.39
C GLU A 211 -20.45 -13.68 -14.08
N ALA A 212 -19.84 -14.72 -13.51
CA ALA A 212 -20.29 -15.32 -12.25
C ALA A 212 -20.16 -14.36 -11.05
N SER A 213 -19.26 -13.41 -11.10
CA SER A 213 -19.13 -12.35 -10.10
C SER A 213 -20.13 -11.21 -10.28
N GLY A 214 -21.03 -11.29 -11.28
CA GLY A 214 -22.05 -10.26 -11.54
C GLY A 214 -21.56 -9.02 -12.26
N TRP A 215 -20.37 -9.03 -12.87
CA TRP A 215 -19.86 -7.93 -13.67
C TRP A 215 -20.44 -7.94 -15.09
N ASN A 216 -20.59 -6.77 -15.69
CA ASN A 216 -20.75 -6.70 -17.13
C ASN A 216 -19.51 -7.25 -17.84
N VAL A 217 -19.71 -8.07 -18.88
CA VAL A 217 -18.59 -8.62 -19.66
C VAL A 217 -18.78 -8.29 -21.14
N VAL A 218 -17.78 -7.65 -21.72
CA VAL A 218 -17.67 -7.39 -23.16
C VAL A 218 -16.51 -8.19 -23.72
N TYR A 219 -16.79 -9.07 -24.68
CA TYR A 219 -15.75 -9.89 -25.32
C TYR A 219 -15.36 -9.31 -26.67
N CYS A 220 -14.05 -9.14 -26.91
CA CYS A 220 -13.46 -8.80 -28.18
C CYS A 220 -12.78 -10.03 -28.78
N PRO A 221 -13.24 -10.57 -29.91
CA PRO A 221 -12.71 -11.81 -30.49
C PRO A 221 -11.32 -11.64 -31.12
N ASN A 222 -10.90 -10.43 -31.42
CA ASN A 222 -9.55 -10.08 -31.86
C ASN A 222 -9.19 -8.67 -31.37
N GLY A 223 -8.44 -8.59 -30.28
CA GLY A 223 -7.97 -7.33 -29.69
C GLY A 223 -6.82 -6.68 -30.47
N ASN A 224 -6.25 -7.36 -31.47
CA ASN A 224 -5.27 -6.86 -32.40
C ASN A 224 -5.88 -6.40 -33.74
N ASP A 225 -7.18 -6.27 -33.83
CA ASP A 225 -7.89 -5.61 -34.91
C ASP A 225 -8.53 -4.32 -34.38
N PHE A 226 -8.18 -3.17 -34.97
CA PHE A 226 -8.66 -1.87 -34.52
C PHE A 226 -10.17 -1.73 -34.58
N GLN A 227 -10.85 -2.26 -35.61
CA GLN A 227 -12.31 -2.16 -35.74
C GLN A 227 -13.05 -2.97 -34.66
N LEU A 228 -12.60 -4.23 -34.44
CA LEU A 228 -13.19 -5.10 -33.42
C LEU A 228 -12.92 -4.59 -32.01
N CYS A 229 -11.70 -4.14 -31.75
CA CYS A 229 -11.33 -3.56 -30.48
C CYS A 229 -12.10 -2.27 -30.19
N TYR A 230 -12.21 -1.38 -31.19
CA TYR A 230 -12.99 -0.16 -31.08
C TYR A 230 -14.47 -0.43 -30.76
N LYS A 231 -15.10 -1.37 -31.48
CA LYS A 231 -16.49 -1.76 -31.23
C LYS A 231 -16.69 -2.27 -29.79
N ALA A 232 -15.77 -3.08 -29.29
CA ALA A 232 -15.84 -3.59 -27.92
C ALA A 232 -15.70 -2.48 -26.88
N LEU A 233 -14.71 -1.59 -27.03
CA LEU A 233 -14.52 -0.44 -26.15
C LEU A 233 -15.71 0.52 -26.19
N ARG A 234 -16.19 0.85 -27.40
CA ARG A 234 -17.35 1.72 -27.58
C ARG A 234 -18.59 1.18 -26.89
N ARG A 235 -18.90 -0.13 -27.08
CA ARG A 235 -20.02 -0.80 -26.40
C ARG A 235 -19.90 -0.68 -24.88
N ALA A 236 -18.69 -0.97 -24.34
CA ALA A 236 -18.44 -0.85 -22.91
C ALA A 236 -18.62 0.60 -22.39
N PHE A 237 -18.24 1.60 -23.17
CA PHE A 237 -18.30 3.01 -22.75
C PHE A 237 -19.69 3.60 -22.86
N LEU A 238 -20.48 3.23 -23.88
CA LEU A 238 -21.86 3.69 -24.06
C LEU A 238 -22.82 2.99 -23.10
N ARG A 239 -22.59 1.70 -22.79
CA ARG A 239 -23.36 0.91 -21.83
C ARG A 239 -24.87 0.83 -22.15
N GLU A 240 -25.24 0.94 -23.42
CA GLU A 240 -26.66 0.97 -23.84
C GLU A 240 -27.40 -0.35 -23.56
N ASP A 241 -26.65 -1.46 -23.61
CA ASP A 241 -27.13 -2.84 -23.41
C ASP A 241 -26.47 -3.54 -22.19
N LEU A 242 -25.88 -2.76 -21.26
CA LEU A 242 -25.21 -3.28 -20.08
C LEU A 242 -25.94 -2.86 -18.80
N ASP A 243 -25.81 -3.66 -17.75
CA ASP A 243 -26.44 -3.37 -16.47
C ASP A 243 -25.86 -2.10 -15.84
N LYS A 244 -26.74 -1.25 -15.34
CA LYS A 244 -26.38 0.00 -14.66
C LYS A 244 -25.91 -0.29 -13.23
N GLY A 245 -25.03 0.54 -12.71
CA GLY A 245 -24.51 0.37 -11.36
C GLY A 245 -23.52 -0.78 -11.20
N VAL A 246 -23.06 -1.39 -12.30
CA VAL A 246 -22.21 -2.59 -12.31
C VAL A 246 -20.88 -2.28 -13.03
N PRO A 247 -19.71 -2.67 -12.48
CA PRO A 247 -18.42 -2.50 -13.16
C PRO A 247 -18.36 -3.39 -14.43
N THR A 248 -17.46 -3.04 -15.37
CA THR A 248 -17.38 -3.70 -16.67
C THR A 248 -15.99 -4.30 -16.91
N ALA A 249 -15.95 -5.59 -17.27
CA ALA A 249 -14.76 -6.27 -17.78
C ALA A 249 -14.80 -6.34 -19.31
N ILE A 250 -13.67 -6.02 -19.95
CA ILE A 250 -13.49 -6.08 -21.40
C ILE A 250 -12.40 -7.12 -21.65
N VAL A 251 -12.77 -8.30 -22.09
CA VAL A 251 -11.84 -9.41 -22.38
C VAL A 251 -11.39 -9.33 -23.83
N LEU A 252 -10.14 -9.03 -24.04
CA LEU A 252 -9.52 -8.82 -25.35
C LEU A 252 -8.71 -10.07 -25.71
N ARG A 253 -9.17 -10.87 -26.67
CA ARG A 253 -8.33 -11.94 -27.20
C ARG A 253 -7.24 -11.33 -28.06
N THR A 254 -6.00 -11.54 -27.67
CA THR A 254 -4.83 -10.95 -28.33
C THR A 254 -3.80 -12.00 -28.70
N THR A 255 -2.78 -11.59 -29.43
CA THR A 255 -1.62 -12.41 -29.81
C THR A 255 -0.37 -11.79 -29.19
N MET A 256 0.32 -12.50 -28.30
CA MET A 256 1.58 -12.04 -27.76
C MET A 256 2.63 -11.92 -28.85
N GLY A 257 3.36 -10.78 -28.90
CA GLY A 257 4.35 -10.52 -29.93
C GLY A 257 3.76 -10.18 -31.29
N HIS A 258 2.50 -9.71 -31.35
CA HIS A 258 1.75 -9.43 -32.59
C HIS A 258 2.50 -8.49 -33.52
N GLY A 259 2.54 -8.89 -34.78
CA GLY A 259 3.15 -8.14 -35.88
C GLY A 259 4.59 -8.54 -36.22
N VAL A 260 5.19 -9.47 -35.48
CA VAL A 260 6.50 -10.06 -35.78
C VAL A 260 6.38 -11.57 -35.78
N SER A 261 6.43 -12.17 -36.98
CA SER A 261 6.04 -13.57 -37.22
C SER A 261 6.76 -14.59 -36.34
N PHE A 262 8.06 -14.39 -36.10
CA PHE A 262 8.84 -15.30 -35.26
C PHE A 262 8.66 -15.07 -33.74
N MET A 263 8.00 -13.96 -33.32
CA MET A 263 7.67 -13.67 -31.93
C MET A 263 6.27 -14.12 -31.55
N GLU A 264 5.33 -14.16 -32.49
CA GLU A 264 3.92 -14.44 -32.22
C GLU A 264 3.72 -15.77 -31.51
N ASN A 265 2.98 -15.72 -30.40
CA ASN A 265 2.63 -16.88 -29.57
C ASN A 265 3.86 -17.68 -29.06
N LYS A 266 4.99 -17.02 -28.84
CA LYS A 266 6.20 -17.63 -28.27
C LYS A 266 6.45 -17.14 -26.85
N ALA A 267 6.26 -18.00 -25.86
CA ALA A 267 6.48 -17.69 -24.43
C ALA A 267 7.89 -17.14 -24.13
N LYS A 268 8.91 -17.52 -24.92
CA LYS A 268 10.27 -16.98 -24.83
C LYS A 268 10.29 -15.43 -24.80
N TYR A 269 9.47 -14.80 -25.65
CA TYR A 269 9.45 -13.34 -25.77
C TYR A 269 8.55 -12.63 -24.76
N HIS A 270 7.99 -13.38 -23.81
CA HIS A 270 7.30 -12.76 -22.69
C HIS A 270 8.26 -11.85 -21.88
N GLY A 271 9.45 -12.35 -21.54
CA GLY A 271 10.42 -11.60 -20.72
C GLY A 271 11.84 -11.53 -21.32
N ALA A 272 12.05 -12.01 -22.53
CA ALA A 272 13.35 -11.94 -23.21
C ALA A 272 13.34 -10.89 -24.34
N PRO A 273 14.29 -9.94 -24.34
CA PRO A 273 14.46 -9.00 -25.44
C PRO A 273 15.03 -9.72 -26.67
N LEU A 274 14.89 -9.10 -27.82
CA LEU A 274 15.52 -9.55 -29.06
C LEU A 274 17.03 -9.28 -29.03
N LYS A 275 17.81 -10.13 -29.74
CA LYS A 275 19.19 -9.81 -30.09
C LYS A 275 19.18 -8.77 -31.19
N LEU A 276 20.31 -8.08 -31.44
CA LEU A 276 20.39 -6.99 -32.40
C LEU A 276 19.93 -7.42 -33.80
N GLU A 277 20.39 -8.57 -34.32
CA GLU A 277 19.99 -9.07 -35.62
C GLU A 277 18.50 -9.47 -35.68
N GLU A 278 18.00 -10.12 -34.64
CA GLU A 278 16.55 -10.41 -34.51
C GLU A 278 15.74 -9.10 -34.48
N ALA A 279 16.23 -8.05 -33.81
CA ALA A 279 15.57 -6.75 -33.74
C ALA A 279 15.55 -6.06 -35.13
N LYS A 280 16.64 -6.09 -35.87
CA LYS A 280 16.69 -5.55 -37.22
C LYS A 280 15.71 -6.26 -38.16
N SER A 281 15.66 -7.59 -38.10
CA SER A 281 14.68 -8.38 -38.86
C SER A 281 13.23 -8.06 -38.46
N ALA A 282 12.94 -7.87 -37.16
CA ALA A 282 11.64 -7.48 -36.70
C ALA A 282 11.23 -6.07 -37.15
N LEU A 283 12.16 -5.11 -37.13
CA LEU A 283 11.93 -3.75 -37.65
C LEU A 283 11.62 -3.76 -39.15
N GLU A 284 12.37 -4.54 -39.94
CA GLU A 284 12.12 -4.69 -41.38
C GLU A 284 10.73 -5.31 -41.64
N GLU A 285 10.35 -6.35 -40.89
CA GLU A 285 9.05 -7.01 -41.02
C GLU A 285 7.87 -6.06 -40.76
N ILE A 286 8.00 -5.14 -39.80
CA ILE A 286 6.97 -4.12 -39.51
C ILE A 286 7.12 -2.87 -40.42
N GLY A 287 8.01 -2.88 -41.41
CA GLY A 287 8.21 -1.77 -42.36
C GLY A 287 8.92 -0.54 -41.79
N VAL A 288 9.80 -0.72 -40.80
CA VAL A 288 10.66 0.32 -40.22
C VAL A 288 12.10 0.09 -40.62
N ASP A 289 12.85 1.17 -40.95
CA ASP A 289 14.26 1.08 -41.30
C ASP A 289 15.06 0.38 -40.18
N PRO A 290 15.69 -0.80 -40.48
CA PRO A 290 16.46 -1.55 -39.48
C PRO A 290 17.66 -0.77 -38.93
N SER A 291 18.23 0.18 -39.70
CA SER A 291 19.36 0.99 -39.24
C SER A 291 18.99 2.00 -38.15
N SER A 292 17.71 2.25 -37.96
CA SER A 292 17.22 3.15 -36.90
C SER A 292 17.67 2.74 -35.48
N ILE A 293 17.85 1.44 -35.23
CA ILE A 293 18.34 0.94 -33.96
C ILE A 293 19.79 1.33 -33.68
N ASP A 294 20.64 1.36 -34.72
CA ASP A 294 22.05 1.74 -34.60
C ASP A 294 22.17 3.22 -34.18
N ARG A 295 21.38 4.09 -34.83
CA ARG A 295 21.28 5.52 -34.44
C ARG A 295 20.86 5.70 -33.00
N TRP A 296 19.84 4.97 -32.54
CA TRP A 296 19.41 5.05 -31.16
C TRP A 296 20.41 4.45 -30.16
N ALA A 297 21.20 3.47 -30.56
CA ALA A 297 22.30 2.93 -29.77
C ALA A 297 23.39 3.99 -29.53
N GLU A 298 23.78 4.73 -30.60
CA GLU A 298 24.75 5.84 -30.50
C GLU A 298 24.21 6.95 -29.59
N GLU A 299 22.95 7.33 -29.79
CA GLU A 299 22.33 8.37 -28.98
C GLU A 299 22.21 7.96 -27.49
N ARG A 300 21.80 6.71 -27.23
CA ARG A 300 21.75 6.15 -25.84
C ARG A 300 23.14 6.14 -25.19
N ALA A 301 24.20 5.83 -25.95
CA ALA A 301 25.57 5.85 -25.44
C ALA A 301 26.04 7.27 -25.09
N SER A 302 25.56 8.29 -25.81
CA SER A 302 25.92 9.69 -25.61
C SER A 302 25.23 10.33 -24.38
N VAL A 303 24.14 9.75 -23.90
CA VAL A 303 23.37 10.31 -22.76
C VAL A 303 23.98 9.85 -21.45
N THR A 304 24.33 10.80 -20.58
CA THR A 304 24.72 10.56 -19.20
C THR A 304 23.51 10.82 -18.30
N ILE A 305 23.19 9.88 -17.40
CA ILE A 305 22.13 10.01 -16.39
C ILE A 305 22.80 9.98 -15.02
N GLU A 306 22.48 10.96 -14.20
CA GLU A 306 22.89 10.95 -12.80
C GLU A 306 22.07 9.90 -12.05
N PRO A 307 22.71 8.91 -11.38
CA PRO A 307 22.00 7.91 -10.63
C PRO A 307 21.35 8.56 -9.38
N LYS A 308 20.07 8.85 -9.44
CA LYS A 308 19.28 9.37 -8.32
C LYS A 308 17.94 8.65 -8.26
N HIS A 309 17.31 8.70 -7.10
CA HIS A 309 15.95 8.20 -6.93
C HIS A 309 14.97 9.10 -7.69
N CYS A 310 14.05 8.49 -8.44
CA CYS A 310 12.94 9.20 -9.07
C CYS A 310 11.76 9.22 -8.09
N GLU A 311 11.40 10.40 -7.64
CA GLU A 311 10.34 10.58 -6.66
C GLU A 311 8.95 10.48 -7.31
N ASN A 312 7.99 9.95 -6.55
CA ASN A 312 6.59 10.04 -6.93
C ASN A 312 6.12 11.49 -6.80
N PRO A 313 5.16 11.91 -7.63
CA PRO A 313 4.56 13.23 -7.45
C PRO A 313 3.83 13.34 -6.10
N ASP A 314 3.97 14.49 -5.46
CA ASP A 314 3.21 14.80 -4.26
C ASP A 314 1.71 14.84 -4.55
N VAL A 315 0.94 14.43 -3.56
CA VAL A 315 -0.52 14.55 -3.56
C VAL A 315 -0.96 15.33 -2.32
N PRO A 316 -1.99 16.18 -2.44
CA PRO A 316 -2.49 16.96 -1.31
C PRO A 316 -3.08 16.02 -0.25
N TYR A 317 -2.70 16.27 1.02
CA TYR A 317 -3.33 15.63 2.18
C TYR A 317 -4.45 16.56 2.70
N PRO A 318 -5.61 16.05 3.13
CA PRO A 318 -6.70 16.88 3.59
C PRO A 318 -6.36 17.57 4.92
N HIS A 319 -6.81 18.81 5.07
CA HIS A 319 -6.77 19.45 6.39
C HIS A 319 -7.78 18.77 7.31
N ILE A 320 -7.31 18.23 8.45
CA ILE A 320 -8.12 17.53 9.44
C ILE A 320 -8.13 18.32 10.74
N ASP A 321 -9.33 18.67 11.22
CA ASP A 321 -9.54 19.17 12.56
C ASP A 321 -9.43 18.01 13.55
N GLY A 322 -8.42 18.03 14.41
CA GLY A 322 -8.16 17.00 15.42
C GLY A 322 -9.11 17.04 16.61
N GLY A 323 -9.83 18.14 16.79
CA GLY A 323 -10.69 18.36 17.97
C GLY A 323 -9.94 18.36 19.31
N LYS A 324 -10.70 18.31 20.40
CA LYS A 324 -10.13 18.18 21.75
C LYS A 324 -9.86 16.71 22.08
N PRO A 325 -8.71 16.38 22.68
CA PRO A 325 -8.45 15.03 23.19
C PRO A 325 -9.47 14.63 24.26
N ARG A 326 -9.73 13.31 24.34
CA ARG A 326 -10.49 12.73 25.45
C ARG A 326 -9.53 12.21 26.49
N THR A 327 -9.71 12.61 27.76
CA THR A 327 -8.93 12.11 28.90
C THR A 327 -9.79 11.21 29.75
N TYR A 328 -9.35 9.97 29.94
CA TYR A 328 -9.95 8.99 30.84
C TYR A 328 -9.32 9.11 32.21
N GLY A 329 -10.15 9.12 33.25
CA GLY A 329 -9.68 9.21 34.64
C GLY A 329 -9.12 7.88 35.16
N PRO A 330 -8.48 7.89 36.35
CA PRO A 330 -7.83 6.71 36.93
C PRO A 330 -8.80 5.56 37.24
N ASP A 331 -10.06 5.87 37.52
CA ASP A 331 -11.08 4.86 37.83
C ASP A 331 -11.75 4.25 36.59
N VAL A 332 -11.44 4.76 35.40
CA VAL A 332 -12.05 4.31 34.14
C VAL A 332 -11.26 3.13 33.57
N LYS A 333 -11.84 1.93 33.66
CA LYS A 333 -11.31 0.74 32.98
C LYS A 333 -11.83 0.68 31.55
N THR A 334 -11.03 1.13 30.61
CA THR A 334 -11.30 1.03 29.17
C THR A 334 -10.12 0.39 28.44
N ASP A 335 -10.24 0.15 27.15
CA ASP A 335 -9.16 -0.39 26.31
C ASP A 335 -8.72 0.64 25.26
N CYS A 336 -7.50 0.48 24.74
CA CYS A 336 -6.96 1.36 23.71
C CYS A 336 -7.83 1.36 22.44
N ARG A 337 -8.48 0.24 22.09
CA ARG A 337 -9.38 0.13 20.94
C ARG A 337 -10.61 1.04 21.10
N SER A 338 -11.18 1.08 22.31
CA SER A 338 -12.32 1.97 22.62
C SER A 338 -11.91 3.44 22.58
N ALA A 339 -10.70 3.78 23.02
CA ALA A 339 -10.15 5.13 22.89
C ALA A 339 -9.93 5.49 21.40
N TYR A 340 -9.40 4.57 20.61
CA TYR A 340 -9.29 4.71 19.17
C TYR A 340 -10.66 4.96 18.52
N GLY A 341 -11.64 4.08 18.76
CA GLY A 341 -12.99 4.22 18.20
C GLY A 341 -13.66 5.55 18.54
N ASN A 342 -13.50 6.02 19.80
CA ASN A 342 -14.02 7.31 20.24
C ASN A 342 -13.32 8.48 19.52
N ALA A 343 -11.99 8.45 19.41
CA ALA A 343 -11.24 9.47 18.68
C ALA A 343 -11.63 9.51 17.21
N LEU A 344 -11.78 8.34 16.57
CA LEU A 344 -12.17 8.25 15.16
C LEU A 344 -13.61 8.74 14.92
N LYS A 345 -14.54 8.45 15.84
CA LYS A 345 -15.91 9.01 15.83
C LYS A 345 -15.90 10.54 15.88
N ASP A 346 -15.08 11.11 16.79
CA ASP A 346 -14.95 12.57 16.89
C ASP A 346 -14.39 13.18 15.60
N LEU A 347 -13.31 12.58 15.07
CA LEU A 347 -12.69 13.02 13.81
C LEU A 347 -13.70 13.01 12.65
N ALA A 348 -14.51 11.95 12.54
CA ALA A 348 -15.56 11.89 11.53
C ALA A 348 -16.61 12.97 11.72
N SER A 349 -17.07 13.19 12.95
CA SER A 349 -18.08 14.21 13.28
C SER A 349 -17.61 15.63 12.95
N LEU A 350 -16.31 15.91 13.13
CA LEU A 350 -15.72 17.21 12.86
C LEU A 350 -15.42 17.44 11.36
N ASN A 351 -15.08 16.38 10.61
CA ASN A 351 -14.48 16.54 9.28
C ASN A 351 -15.34 16.02 8.13
N ASN A 352 -16.36 15.20 8.39
CA ASN A 352 -17.19 14.59 7.33
C ASN A 352 -18.53 15.27 7.09
N GLY A 353 -18.73 16.46 7.66
CA GLY A 353 -19.90 17.32 7.34
C GLY A 353 -19.86 17.94 5.93
N THR A 354 -18.81 17.69 5.17
CA THR A 354 -18.59 18.19 3.80
C THR A 354 -18.77 17.07 2.76
N ASN A 355 -18.95 17.44 1.50
CA ASN A 355 -18.90 16.52 0.38
C ASN A 355 -17.74 16.91 -0.55
N PRO A 356 -16.72 16.08 -0.76
CA PRO A 356 -16.54 14.73 -0.19
C PRO A 356 -16.21 14.73 1.31
N PRO A 357 -16.41 13.57 2.00
CA PRO A 357 -15.92 13.38 3.36
C PRO A 357 -14.39 13.42 3.37
N ARG A 358 -13.77 13.85 4.47
CA ARG A 358 -12.29 13.94 4.56
C ARG A 358 -11.65 12.72 5.21
N VAL A 359 -12.37 12.08 6.14
CA VAL A 359 -11.91 10.90 6.89
C VAL A 359 -12.67 9.67 6.42
N ILE A 360 -11.95 8.63 6.04
CA ILE A 360 -12.52 7.37 5.54
C ILE A 360 -12.12 6.24 6.49
N GLY A 361 -13.07 5.36 6.81
CA GLY A 361 -12.85 4.13 7.56
C GLY A 361 -13.01 2.88 6.69
N VAL A 362 -12.09 1.92 6.82
CA VAL A 362 -12.12 0.63 6.12
C VAL A 362 -11.92 -0.50 7.12
N SER A 363 -12.79 -1.51 7.10
CA SER A 363 -12.72 -2.70 7.94
C SER A 363 -12.87 -3.98 7.11
N CYS A 364 -12.44 -5.11 7.68
CA CYS A 364 -12.53 -6.44 7.09
C CYS A 364 -13.32 -7.38 8.02
N ASP A 365 -14.66 -7.24 8.03
CA ASP A 365 -15.59 -8.02 8.86
C ASP A 365 -15.32 -7.95 10.39
N LEU A 366 -14.61 -6.91 10.82
CA LEU A 366 -14.16 -6.75 12.21
C LEU A 366 -14.59 -5.43 12.83
N GLU A 367 -15.55 -4.70 12.24
CA GLU A 367 -16.01 -3.38 12.68
C GLU A 367 -16.22 -3.28 14.20
N GLY A 368 -16.89 -4.30 14.79
CA GLY A 368 -17.14 -4.37 16.24
C GLY A 368 -15.89 -4.57 17.07
N SER A 369 -15.00 -5.45 16.62
CA SER A 369 -13.78 -5.82 17.33
C SER A 369 -12.75 -4.69 17.33
N VAL A 370 -12.62 -3.96 16.20
CA VAL A 370 -11.73 -2.81 16.06
C VAL A 370 -12.37 -1.48 16.49
N LYS A 371 -13.63 -1.50 16.99
CA LYS A 371 -14.36 -0.35 17.55
C LYS A 371 -14.68 0.77 16.54
N MET A 372 -14.96 0.43 15.29
CA MET A 372 -15.31 1.41 14.27
C MET A 372 -16.82 1.72 14.18
N GLN A 373 -17.70 1.04 14.96
CA GLN A 373 -19.14 1.26 14.91
C GLN A 373 -19.53 2.73 15.12
N GLY A 374 -18.87 3.41 16.07
CA GLY A 374 -19.15 4.83 16.33
C GLY A 374 -18.79 5.75 15.16
N PHE A 375 -17.76 5.40 14.37
CA PHE A 375 -17.45 6.08 13.12
C PHE A 375 -18.54 5.82 12.07
N HIS A 376 -18.91 4.56 11.89
CA HIS A 376 -19.95 4.14 10.93
C HIS A 376 -21.30 4.82 11.22
N GLU A 377 -21.71 4.87 12.49
CA GLU A 377 -22.94 5.55 12.91
C GLU A 377 -23.01 7.02 12.49
N VAL A 378 -21.91 7.78 12.66
CA VAL A 378 -21.89 9.22 12.38
C VAL A 378 -21.51 9.54 10.93
N SER A 379 -20.90 8.62 10.21
CA SER A 379 -20.42 8.83 8.85
C SER A 379 -20.56 7.58 7.95
N PRO A 380 -21.80 7.07 7.75
CA PRO A 380 -22.02 5.80 7.04
C PRO A 380 -21.56 5.82 5.58
N LYS A 381 -21.53 6.98 4.93
CA LYS A 381 -21.05 7.12 3.54
C LYS A 381 -19.54 7.13 3.40
N ALA A 382 -18.81 7.24 4.50
CA ALA A 382 -17.36 7.23 4.55
C ALA A 382 -16.80 5.94 5.19
N PHE A 383 -17.67 4.99 5.54
CA PHE A 383 -17.29 3.68 6.05
C PHE A 383 -17.44 2.62 4.96
N PHE A 384 -16.36 1.86 4.74
CA PHE A 384 -16.32 0.81 3.73
C PHE A 384 -15.96 -0.52 4.39
N GLU A 385 -16.94 -1.41 4.43
CA GLU A 385 -16.74 -2.79 4.86
C GLU A 385 -16.31 -3.65 3.67
N ALA A 386 -15.07 -4.11 3.69
CA ALA A 386 -14.48 -4.91 2.63
C ALA A 386 -14.86 -6.40 2.71
N GLY A 387 -15.33 -6.87 3.89
CA GLY A 387 -15.45 -8.29 4.19
C GLY A 387 -14.08 -8.91 4.46
N ILE A 388 -13.96 -10.23 4.54
CA ILE A 388 -12.69 -10.94 4.78
C ILE A 388 -11.85 -10.89 3.49
N GLN A 389 -11.20 -9.75 3.25
CA GLN A 389 -10.50 -9.39 2.01
C GLN A 389 -9.34 -8.43 2.26
N GLU A 390 -8.45 -8.77 3.17
CA GLU A 390 -7.40 -7.90 3.70
C GLU A 390 -6.40 -7.47 2.63
N HIS A 391 -6.06 -8.34 1.68
CA HIS A 391 -5.14 -7.99 0.59
C HIS A 391 -5.71 -6.86 -0.28
N HIS A 392 -7.00 -6.97 -0.65
CA HIS A 392 -7.69 -5.90 -1.36
C HIS A 392 -7.76 -4.63 -0.52
N ALA A 393 -8.24 -4.75 0.73
CA ALA A 393 -8.45 -3.61 1.61
C ALA A 393 -7.17 -2.81 1.87
N ALA A 394 -6.02 -3.48 2.02
CA ALA A 394 -4.72 -2.84 2.23
C ALA A 394 -4.30 -1.97 1.03
N VAL A 395 -4.38 -2.49 -0.21
CA VAL A 395 -4.03 -1.71 -1.41
C VAL A 395 -5.09 -0.65 -1.70
N PHE A 396 -6.37 -0.99 -1.58
CA PHE A 396 -7.49 -0.09 -1.77
C PHE A 396 -7.36 1.15 -0.85
N SER A 397 -7.12 0.92 0.44
CA SER A 397 -6.97 1.99 1.44
C SER A 397 -5.75 2.87 1.16
N GLY A 398 -4.62 2.27 0.77
CA GLY A 398 -3.44 3.00 0.35
C GLY A 398 -3.70 3.87 -0.87
N ALA A 399 -4.28 3.32 -1.92
CA ALA A 399 -4.60 4.05 -3.14
C ALA A 399 -5.62 5.18 -2.87
N LEU A 400 -6.65 4.90 -2.05
CA LEU A 400 -7.64 5.91 -1.69
C LEU A 400 -7.03 7.08 -0.90
N SER A 401 -6.00 6.81 -0.08
CA SER A 401 -5.30 7.87 0.65
C SER A 401 -4.54 8.85 -0.27
N ARG A 402 -4.13 8.41 -1.46
CA ARG A 402 -3.53 9.28 -2.47
C ARG A 402 -4.56 10.13 -3.25
N GLU A 403 -5.82 9.83 -3.06
CA GLU A 403 -6.93 10.58 -3.67
C GLU A 403 -7.38 11.79 -2.81
N GLY A 404 -6.64 12.14 -1.76
CA GLY A 404 -6.90 13.29 -0.91
C GLY A 404 -7.82 12.99 0.27
N PHE A 405 -7.80 11.77 0.79
CA PHE A 405 -8.54 11.36 1.99
C PHE A 405 -7.59 10.92 3.10
N ALA A 406 -7.97 11.18 4.36
CA ALA A 406 -7.36 10.55 5.53
C ALA A 406 -8.01 9.18 5.74
N VAL A 407 -7.31 8.11 5.35
CA VAL A 407 -7.87 6.75 5.33
C VAL A 407 -7.34 5.94 6.50
N PHE A 408 -8.26 5.42 7.32
CA PHE A 408 -8.01 4.50 8.42
C PHE A 408 -8.41 3.09 8.01
N PHE A 409 -7.43 2.20 7.88
CA PHE A 409 -7.62 0.78 7.65
C PHE A 409 -7.42 0.02 8.94
N SER A 410 -8.44 -0.71 9.41
CA SER A 410 -8.41 -1.41 10.70
C SER A 410 -8.80 -2.87 10.60
N THR A 411 -7.93 -3.73 11.11
CA THR A 411 -8.12 -5.17 11.27
C THR A 411 -7.23 -5.68 12.43
N PHE A 412 -7.14 -6.99 12.65
CA PHE A 412 -6.24 -7.56 13.65
C PHE A 412 -4.78 -7.51 13.18
N GLY A 413 -3.85 -7.49 14.14
CA GLY A 413 -2.42 -7.33 13.87
C GLY A 413 -1.84 -8.32 12.86
N VAL A 414 -2.17 -9.61 12.98
CA VAL A 414 -1.69 -10.64 12.05
C VAL A 414 -2.18 -10.40 10.62
N PHE A 415 -3.41 -9.96 10.45
CA PHE A 415 -4.01 -9.66 9.14
C PHE A 415 -3.53 -8.31 8.59
N ALA A 416 -3.41 -7.30 9.48
CA ALA A 416 -2.96 -5.96 9.13
C ALA A 416 -1.50 -5.89 8.68
N VAL A 417 -0.65 -6.83 9.09
CA VAL A 417 0.80 -6.75 8.86
C VAL A 417 1.35 -8.01 8.19
N ALA A 418 1.27 -9.16 8.84
CA ALA A 418 1.92 -10.37 8.34
C ALA A 418 1.30 -10.84 7.01
N GLU A 419 -0.01 -10.92 6.93
CA GLU A 419 -0.73 -11.30 5.73
C GLU A 419 -0.56 -10.28 4.60
N THR A 420 -0.60 -8.97 4.90
CA THR A 420 -0.63 -7.88 3.93
C THR A 420 0.69 -7.13 3.75
N TYR A 421 1.80 -7.69 4.21
CA TYR A 421 3.13 -7.05 4.12
C TYR A 421 3.49 -6.60 2.70
N ASN A 422 3.26 -7.46 1.69
CA ASN A 422 3.59 -7.14 0.30
C ASN A 422 2.71 -5.98 -0.25
N GLN A 423 1.46 -5.90 0.18
CA GLN A 423 0.55 -4.81 -0.15
C GLN A 423 1.03 -3.49 0.46
N HIS A 424 1.47 -3.51 1.70
CA HIS A 424 2.03 -2.31 2.35
C HIS A 424 3.37 -1.89 1.74
N ARG A 425 4.20 -2.85 1.28
CA ARG A 425 5.40 -2.51 0.52
C ARG A 425 5.04 -1.78 -0.78
N LEU A 426 3.97 -2.19 -1.48
CA LEU A 426 3.50 -1.48 -2.67
C LEU A 426 2.92 -0.09 -2.31
N ASN A 427 2.20 0.03 -1.19
CA ASN A 427 1.75 1.31 -0.66
C ASN A 427 2.93 2.25 -0.38
N ASP A 428 4.00 1.74 0.23
CA ASP A 428 5.21 2.51 0.52
C ASP A 428 5.89 3.00 -0.76
N LEU A 429 6.07 2.11 -1.75
CA LEU A 429 6.59 2.45 -3.08
C LEU A 429 5.73 3.50 -3.81
N ASN A 430 4.45 3.57 -3.51
CA ASN A 430 3.53 4.56 -4.04
C ASN A 430 3.43 5.84 -3.19
N SER A 431 4.20 5.97 -2.12
CA SER A 431 4.18 7.14 -1.21
C SER A 431 2.77 7.47 -0.74
N THR A 432 2.05 6.47 -0.21
CA THR A 432 0.67 6.63 0.27
C THR A 432 0.61 7.37 1.62
N HIS A 433 -0.58 7.71 2.07
CA HIS A 433 -0.83 8.38 3.36
C HIS A 433 -1.71 7.53 4.28
N LEU A 434 -1.56 6.21 4.19
CA LEU A 434 -2.39 5.23 4.87
C LEU A 434 -2.18 5.22 6.39
N LYS A 435 -3.28 5.17 7.17
CA LYS A 435 -3.29 4.94 8.61
C LYS A 435 -3.75 3.51 8.87
N ILE A 436 -2.79 2.61 9.11
CA ILE A 436 -3.08 1.24 9.55
C ILE A 436 -3.27 1.31 11.07
N VAL A 437 -4.46 0.98 11.55
CA VAL A 437 -4.73 0.86 12.98
C VAL A 437 -5.04 -0.59 13.30
N ALA A 438 -4.04 -1.29 13.83
CA ALA A 438 -4.12 -2.72 14.13
C ALA A 438 -4.44 -2.95 15.61
N THR A 439 -5.35 -3.88 15.84
CA THR A 439 -5.73 -4.30 17.20
C THR A 439 -5.31 -5.75 17.44
N HIS A 440 -5.44 -6.24 18.68
CA HIS A 440 -5.13 -7.63 19.01
C HIS A 440 -3.66 -7.98 18.75
N LEU A 441 -2.73 -7.08 19.13
CA LEU A 441 -1.28 -7.34 19.04
C LEU A 441 -0.80 -8.21 20.19
N GLY A 442 0.27 -8.96 19.94
CA GLY A 442 1.03 -9.69 20.96
C GLY A 442 0.28 -10.83 21.63
N LEU A 443 0.77 -11.23 22.77
CA LEU A 443 0.14 -12.21 23.65
C LEU A 443 -1.16 -11.66 24.28
N ASP A 444 -1.31 -10.34 24.29
CA ASP A 444 -2.51 -9.65 24.80
C ASP A 444 -3.79 -10.01 24.02
N VAL A 445 -3.67 -10.65 22.86
CA VAL A 445 -4.82 -11.24 22.16
C VAL A 445 -5.53 -12.31 22.99
N GLY A 446 -4.79 -13.03 23.83
CA GLY A 446 -5.31 -13.93 24.84
C GLY A 446 -5.82 -15.25 24.30
N GLU A 447 -7.11 -15.51 24.49
CA GLU A 447 -7.75 -16.81 24.27
C GLU A 447 -7.78 -17.24 22.79
N ASP A 448 -7.68 -16.30 21.83
CA ASP A 448 -7.65 -16.61 20.40
C ASP A 448 -6.38 -17.42 20.00
N GLY A 449 -5.32 -17.30 20.79
CA GLY A 449 -4.15 -18.18 20.72
C GLY A 449 -3.15 -17.83 19.61
N PRO A 450 -2.18 -18.75 19.32
CA PRO A 450 -0.99 -18.46 18.56
C PRO A 450 -1.22 -17.93 17.13
N THR A 451 -2.29 -18.34 16.47
CA THR A 451 -2.60 -17.91 15.10
C THR A 451 -3.02 -16.44 15.02
N HIS A 452 -3.36 -15.82 16.16
CA HIS A 452 -3.78 -14.43 16.27
C HIS A 452 -2.76 -13.57 17.03
N GLN A 453 -1.72 -14.17 17.63
CA GLN A 453 -0.64 -13.48 18.34
C GLN A 453 0.32 -12.83 17.35
N SER A 454 0.09 -11.55 17.03
CA SER A 454 1.01 -10.76 16.21
C SER A 454 2.18 -10.31 17.08
N ILE A 455 3.30 -11.04 17.02
CA ILE A 455 4.49 -10.84 17.85
C ILE A 455 5.71 -10.34 17.07
N ASP A 456 5.55 -10.03 15.80
CA ASP A 456 6.60 -9.71 14.82
C ASP A 456 6.34 -8.43 14.01
N TYR A 457 5.26 -7.71 14.33
CA TYR A 457 4.75 -6.56 13.56
C TYR A 457 5.78 -5.41 13.45
N VAL A 458 6.56 -5.12 14.49
CA VAL A 458 7.62 -4.09 14.42
C VAL A 458 8.69 -4.51 13.43
N GLY A 459 9.15 -5.76 13.51
CA GLY A 459 10.16 -6.32 12.63
C GLY A 459 9.76 -6.26 11.16
N LEU A 460 8.49 -6.48 10.84
CA LEU A 460 7.96 -6.39 9.49
C LEU A 460 7.86 -4.94 9.01
N ILE A 461 7.17 -4.07 9.72
CA ILE A 461 6.89 -2.68 9.28
C ILE A 461 8.16 -1.81 9.29
N ARG A 462 9.12 -2.06 10.17
CA ARG A 462 10.39 -1.30 10.19
C ARG A 462 11.16 -1.34 8.87
N ASN A 463 11.00 -2.41 8.10
CA ASN A 463 11.67 -2.56 6.80
C ASN A 463 11.05 -1.68 5.68
N LEU A 464 9.88 -1.12 5.90
CA LEU A 464 9.22 -0.20 4.97
C LEU A 464 9.70 1.23 5.26
N PHE A 465 10.33 1.87 4.29
CA PHE A 465 11.05 3.15 4.51
C PHE A 465 10.14 4.29 4.94
N GLY A 466 8.98 4.43 4.30
CA GLY A 466 8.02 5.52 4.50
C GLY A 466 6.99 5.29 5.61
N PHE A 467 7.11 4.22 6.42
CA PHE A 467 6.20 3.96 7.54
C PHE A 467 6.75 4.47 8.86
N SER A 468 5.90 5.13 9.64
CA SER A 468 6.10 5.36 11.08
C SER A 468 5.39 4.29 11.90
N ILE A 469 5.86 4.02 13.14
CA ILE A 469 5.33 2.99 14.04
C ILE A 469 5.08 3.61 15.42
N PHE A 470 3.81 3.58 15.87
CA PHE A 470 3.38 4.11 17.17
C PHE A 470 2.53 3.10 17.93
N ILE A 471 2.93 2.78 19.15
CA ILE A 471 2.28 1.78 20.01
C ILE A 471 1.98 2.42 21.37
N PRO A 472 0.75 2.90 21.60
CA PRO A 472 0.38 3.60 22.82
C PRO A 472 0.41 2.70 24.06
N ALA A 473 0.80 3.29 25.21
CA ALA A 473 0.85 2.63 26.51
C ALA A 473 -0.52 2.51 27.17
N ASP A 474 -1.44 3.42 26.89
CA ASP A 474 -2.74 3.48 27.52
C ASP A 474 -3.83 4.15 26.65
N PRO A 475 -5.11 4.15 27.07
CA PRO A 475 -6.18 4.80 26.32
C PRO A 475 -5.99 6.31 26.09
N ASN A 476 -5.37 7.02 27.02
CA ASN A 476 -5.13 8.46 26.90
C ASN A 476 -4.09 8.74 25.80
N GLN A 477 -2.96 8.05 25.84
CA GLN A 477 -1.95 8.18 24.79
C GLN A 477 -2.51 7.73 23.42
N THR A 478 -3.38 6.72 23.38
CA THR A 478 -4.05 6.28 22.15
C THR A 478 -4.85 7.42 21.51
N ASP A 479 -5.70 8.11 22.28
CA ASP A 479 -6.50 9.23 21.76
C ASP A 479 -5.61 10.31 21.11
N ARG A 480 -4.50 10.68 21.76
CA ARG A 480 -3.56 11.69 21.26
C ARG A 480 -2.85 11.25 19.98
N ILE A 481 -2.39 10.00 19.95
CA ILE A 481 -1.73 9.43 18.76
C ILE A 481 -2.70 9.40 17.59
N ILE A 482 -3.94 8.96 17.78
CA ILE A 482 -4.94 8.89 16.69
C ILE A 482 -5.25 10.29 16.13
N ARG A 483 -5.42 11.29 16.99
CA ARG A 483 -5.63 12.67 16.55
C ARG A 483 -4.41 13.28 15.87
N TYR A 484 -3.21 12.89 16.31
CA TYR A 484 -1.96 13.29 15.66
C TYR A 484 -1.86 12.70 14.24
N VAL A 485 -2.01 11.37 14.09
CA VAL A 485 -1.85 10.70 12.80
C VAL A 485 -2.91 11.10 11.78
N ALA A 486 -4.12 11.47 12.24
CA ALA A 486 -5.18 11.97 11.37
C ALA A 486 -4.80 13.27 10.66
N LYS A 487 -3.99 14.13 11.29
CA LYS A 487 -3.55 15.43 10.75
C LYS A 487 -2.28 15.33 9.90
N THR A 488 -1.58 14.21 9.95
CA THR A 488 -0.21 14.10 9.41
C THR A 488 -0.20 13.24 8.14
N PRO A 489 0.41 13.70 7.03
CA PRO A 489 0.61 12.87 5.84
C PRO A 489 1.60 11.73 6.13
N GLY A 490 1.73 10.79 5.17
CA GLY A 490 2.62 9.62 5.26
C GLY A 490 1.93 8.38 5.80
N ASN A 491 2.61 7.26 5.65
CA ASN A 491 2.14 5.97 6.12
C ASN A 491 2.43 5.81 7.61
N VAL A 492 1.44 5.39 8.37
CA VAL A 492 1.59 5.18 9.81
C VAL A 492 0.95 3.84 10.19
N PHE A 493 1.66 3.09 11.01
CA PHE A 493 1.14 1.94 11.74
C PHE A 493 0.91 2.35 13.21
N VAL A 494 -0.32 2.24 13.67
CA VAL A 494 -0.68 2.36 15.08
C VAL A 494 -1.18 1.00 15.55
N GLY A 495 -0.52 0.45 16.56
CA GLY A 495 -0.85 -0.87 17.06
C GLY A 495 -1.29 -0.86 18.51
N MET A 496 -2.21 -1.76 18.90
CA MET A 496 -2.70 -1.87 20.26
C MET A 496 -3.18 -3.27 20.61
N GLY A 497 -3.10 -3.61 21.90
CA GLY A 497 -3.62 -4.86 22.43
C GLY A 497 -5.15 -4.92 22.50
N ARG A 498 -5.66 -6.02 23.07
CA ARG A 498 -7.10 -6.29 23.24
C ARG A 498 -7.60 -5.95 24.65
N SER A 499 -6.74 -6.07 25.66
CA SER A 499 -7.12 -6.00 27.06
C SER A 499 -7.56 -4.60 27.51
N LYS A 500 -8.36 -4.56 28.56
CA LYS A 500 -8.63 -3.33 29.29
C LYS A 500 -7.40 -2.95 30.09
N LEU A 501 -6.90 -1.74 29.88
CA LEU A 501 -5.71 -1.22 30.54
C LEU A 501 -6.10 -0.16 31.58
N GLN A 502 -5.32 -0.08 32.64
CA GLN A 502 -5.37 1.08 33.53
C GLN A 502 -4.68 2.27 32.86
N VAL A 503 -5.16 3.46 33.14
CA VAL A 503 -4.50 4.70 32.75
C VAL A 503 -3.16 4.79 33.49
N VAL A 504 -2.10 5.16 32.76
CA VAL A 504 -0.79 5.42 33.36
C VAL A 504 -0.87 6.66 34.25
N LEU A 505 -0.48 6.52 35.51
CA LEU A 505 -0.58 7.59 36.51
C LEU A 505 0.78 8.16 36.89
N ARG A 506 0.80 9.46 37.20
CA ARG A 506 1.89 10.10 37.95
C ARG A 506 1.89 9.58 39.42
N GLU A 507 2.91 9.94 40.17
CA GLU A 507 3.02 9.54 41.58
C GLU A 507 1.94 10.17 42.47
N ASP A 508 1.37 11.31 42.07
CA ASP A 508 0.26 11.98 42.74
C ASP A 508 -1.12 11.37 42.41
N GLY A 509 -1.18 10.33 41.58
CA GLY A 509 -2.40 9.65 41.15
C GLY A 509 -3.14 10.30 39.98
N THR A 510 -2.63 11.36 39.40
CA THR A 510 -3.21 11.98 38.20
C THR A 510 -2.77 11.25 36.91
N PRO A 511 -3.57 11.29 35.83
CA PRO A 511 -3.18 10.70 34.56
C PRO A 511 -1.87 11.30 34.03
N PHE A 512 -0.93 10.45 33.59
CA PHE A 512 0.33 10.91 32.99
C PHE A 512 0.09 11.58 31.64
N PHE A 513 -0.72 10.96 30.80
CA PHE A 513 -1.12 11.47 29.49
C PHE A 513 -2.44 12.25 29.63
N ASP A 514 -2.38 13.40 30.30
CA ASP A 514 -3.50 14.29 30.59
C ASP A 514 -3.85 15.24 29.43
N ASP A 515 -4.66 16.26 29.69
CA ASP A 515 -5.11 17.24 28.69
C ASP A 515 -3.99 18.13 28.13
N GLU A 516 -2.88 18.26 28.86
CA GLU A 516 -1.72 19.06 28.47
C GLU A 516 -0.65 18.24 27.71
N TYR A 517 -0.77 16.90 27.73
CA TYR A 517 0.16 16.03 27.03
C TYR A 517 -0.03 16.10 25.50
N GLU A 518 1.06 16.36 24.80
CA GLU A 518 1.13 16.35 23.33
C GLU A 518 2.04 15.23 22.84
N PHE A 519 1.50 14.33 22.04
CA PHE A 519 2.29 13.28 21.40
C PHE A 519 3.24 13.85 20.35
N THR A 520 4.53 13.57 20.49
CA THR A 520 5.58 13.96 19.56
C THR A 520 6.31 12.73 19.01
N PRO A 521 6.26 12.46 17.69
CA PRO A 521 7.02 11.35 17.09
C PRO A 521 8.51 11.41 17.41
N GLY A 522 9.11 10.27 17.71
CA GLY A 522 10.51 10.20 18.05
C GLY A 522 10.86 10.74 19.43
N LYS A 523 9.86 10.88 20.31
CA LYS A 523 10.06 11.21 21.73
C LYS A 523 9.55 10.10 22.62
N GLY A 524 10.35 9.74 23.61
CA GLY A 524 10.02 8.85 24.70
C GLY A 524 9.52 9.64 25.93
N ASP A 525 8.66 9.01 26.72
CA ASP A 525 8.04 9.60 27.90
C ASP A 525 8.65 9.00 29.16
N TRP A 526 9.38 9.77 29.94
CA TRP A 526 9.86 9.35 31.25
C TRP A 526 8.70 9.34 32.27
N ILE A 527 8.07 8.18 32.46
CA ILE A 527 6.95 8.01 33.41
C ILE A 527 7.48 8.07 34.84
N ARG A 528 8.66 7.49 35.09
CA ARG A 528 9.36 7.52 36.38
C ARG A 528 10.83 7.85 36.14
N ARG A 529 11.37 8.74 36.96
CA ARG A 529 12.78 9.17 36.84
C ARG A 529 13.30 9.75 38.13
N SER A 530 14.43 9.25 38.60
CA SER A 530 15.11 9.73 39.78
C SER A 530 16.64 9.59 39.60
N ASP A 531 17.42 10.46 40.25
CA ASP A 531 18.87 10.33 40.26
C ASP A 531 19.36 9.11 41.07
N LYS A 532 18.44 8.47 41.80
CA LYS A 532 18.68 7.25 42.59
C LYS A 532 18.39 5.96 41.81
N ASP A 533 17.94 6.06 40.56
CA ASP A 533 17.58 4.90 39.78
C ASP A 533 18.77 3.97 39.57
N VAL A 534 18.62 2.69 39.94
CA VAL A 534 19.65 1.66 39.78
C VAL A 534 19.70 1.11 38.37
N CYS A 535 18.61 1.19 37.62
CA CYS A 535 18.50 0.84 36.21
C CYS A 535 17.32 1.56 35.56
N THR A 536 17.17 1.43 34.24
CA THR A 536 16.02 1.93 33.49
C THR A 536 15.28 0.78 32.81
N ILE A 537 13.96 0.70 33.04
CA ILE A 537 13.05 -0.18 32.28
C ILE A 537 12.47 0.63 31.14
N ILE A 538 12.60 0.13 29.90
CA ILE A 538 12.06 0.74 28.70
C ILE A 538 10.99 -0.17 28.13
N SER A 539 9.78 0.34 27.91
CA SER A 539 8.67 -0.47 27.40
C SER A 539 7.72 0.32 26.50
N TYR A 540 6.74 -0.35 25.94
CA TYR A 540 5.64 0.24 25.17
C TYR A 540 4.42 -0.68 25.14
N GLY A 541 3.25 -0.13 24.80
CA GLY A 541 2.06 -0.92 24.49
C GLY A 541 1.45 -1.64 25.68
N ALA A 542 0.81 -2.79 25.41
CA ALA A 542 -0.04 -3.50 26.36
C ALA A 542 0.70 -4.08 27.59
N VAL A 543 2.02 -4.23 27.54
CA VAL A 543 2.82 -4.71 28.67
C VAL A 543 3.13 -3.60 29.70
N THR A 544 2.86 -2.35 29.40
CA THR A 544 3.14 -1.20 30.28
C THR A 544 2.54 -1.33 31.68
N PRO A 545 1.30 -1.84 31.87
CA PRO A 545 0.75 -2.06 33.22
C PRO A 545 1.58 -3.05 34.08
N GLU A 546 2.16 -4.07 33.46
CA GLU A 546 3.02 -5.02 34.18
C GLU A 546 4.35 -4.37 34.57
N VAL A 547 4.91 -3.52 33.70
CA VAL A 547 6.09 -2.70 34.02
C VAL A 547 5.81 -1.74 35.20
N MET A 548 4.66 -1.07 35.19
CA MET A 548 4.26 -0.18 36.29
C MET A 548 4.02 -0.97 37.58
N GLY A 549 3.42 -2.15 37.51
CA GLY A 549 3.28 -3.05 38.64
C GLY A 549 4.64 -3.53 39.20
N ALA A 550 5.61 -3.83 38.36
CA ALA A 550 6.96 -4.15 38.78
C ALA A 550 7.65 -2.96 39.46
N TRP A 551 7.48 -1.75 38.93
CA TRP A 551 7.97 -0.51 39.55
C TRP A 551 7.38 -0.35 40.97
N GLU A 552 6.07 -0.57 41.16
CA GLU A 552 5.43 -0.49 42.49
C GLU A 552 5.99 -1.51 43.46
N LEU A 553 6.24 -2.76 43.05
CA LEU A 553 6.84 -3.80 43.88
C LEU A 553 8.26 -3.40 44.30
N LEU A 554 9.09 -2.94 43.40
CA LEU A 554 10.46 -2.50 43.68
C LEU A 554 10.51 -1.27 44.59
N ASN A 555 9.65 -0.28 44.33
CA ASN A 555 9.57 0.93 45.15
C ASN A 555 9.18 0.64 46.60
N LYS A 556 8.27 -0.31 46.84
CA LYS A 556 7.92 -0.78 48.21
C LYS A 556 9.11 -1.41 48.94
N GLU A 557 10.06 -1.98 48.20
CA GLU A 557 11.31 -2.55 48.72
C GLU A 557 12.46 -1.52 48.83
N GLY A 558 12.20 -0.25 48.44
CA GLY A 558 13.20 0.82 48.44
C GLY A 558 14.16 0.82 47.27
N ILE A 559 13.86 0.06 46.21
CA ILE A 559 14.66 -0.03 44.98
C ILE A 559 14.07 0.98 43.98
N SER A 560 14.83 2.05 43.66
CA SER A 560 14.44 3.06 42.68
C SER A 560 14.80 2.61 41.29
N VAL A 561 13.86 2.67 40.35
CA VAL A 561 14.09 2.37 38.91
C VAL A 561 13.42 3.39 38.03
N GLY A 562 14.07 3.79 36.96
CA GLY A 562 13.50 4.64 35.92
C GLY A 562 12.56 3.84 35.01
N VAL A 563 11.47 4.45 34.55
CA VAL A 563 10.54 3.86 33.57
C VAL A 563 10.40 4.82 32.40
N LEU A 564 10.82 4.38 31.24
CA LEU A 564 10.72 5.11 29.96
C LEU A 564 9.72 4.40 29.03
N ASN A 565 8.63 5.08 28.71
CA ASN A 565 7.69 4.62 27.69
C ASN A 565 8.18 5.04 26.29
N MET A 566 8.30 4.10 25.37
CA MET A 566 8.76 4.33 23.99
C MET A 566 7.63 4.06 23.00
N ALA A 567 6.55 4.84 23.06
CA ALA A 567 5.41 4.66 22.17
C ALA A 567 5.77 4.88 20.68
N SER A 568 6.79 5.69 20.40
CA SER A 568 7.32 5.92 19.04
C SER A 568 8.51 5.00 18.77
N LEU A 569 8.30 3.96 17.97
CA LEU A 569 9.35 2.98 17.62
C LEU A 569 10.04 3.30 16.29
N LYS A 570 9.36 4.08 15.44
CA LYS A 570 9.92 4.62 14.19
C LYS A 570 9.19 5.92 13.82
N PRO A 571 9.85 7.08 13.91
CA PRO A 571 11.19 7.27 14.47
C PRO A 571 11.26 6.94 15.97
N VAL A 572 12.43 6.56 16.45
CA VAL A 572 12.68 6.29 17.88
C VAL A 572 13.40 7.49 18.53
N ASP A 573 13.22 7.69 19.83
CA ASP A 573 14.00 8.66 20.60
C ASP A 573 15.40 8.11 20.92
N GLU A 574 16.37 8.33 20.01
CA GLU A 574 17.75 7.91 20.21
C GLU A 574 18.40 8.57 21.44
N ASP A 575 18.05 9.83 21.74
CA ASP A 575 18.64 10.58 22.86
C ASP A 575 18.14 10.04 24.21
N ALA A 576 16.85 9.73 24.34
CA ALA A 576 16.30 9.11 25.56
C ALA A 576 16.89 7.71 25.79
N LEU A 577 17.08 6.91 24.73
CA LEU A 577 17.79 5.61 24.83
C LEU A 577 19.23 5.79 25.31
N VAL A 578 19.99 6.72 24.74
CA VAL A 578 21.35 7.04 25.16
C VAL A 578 21.40 7.54 26.60
N GLU A 579 20.45 8.38 27.00
CA GLU A 579 20.33 8.83 28.38
C GLU A 579 20.10 7.64 29.32
N ALA A 580 19.17 6.74 29.00
CA ALA A 580 18.92 5.54 29.79
C ALA A 580 20.19 4.67 29.97
N ALA A 581 20.93 4.47 28.87
CA ALA A 581 22.20 3.72 28.89
C ALA A 581 23.29 4.36 29.75
N ASN A 582 23.38 5.70 29.77
CA ASN A 582 24.35 6.44 30.57
C ASN A 582 23.99 6.47 32.08
N ARG A 583 22.72 6.21 32.41
CA ARG A 583 22.24 6.17 33.81
C ARG A 583 22.49 4.82 34.50
N GLY A 584 22.76 3.77 33.74
CA GLY A 584 23.00 2.44 34.30
C GLY A 584 22.54 1.28 33.39
N PRO A 585 22.31 0.09 33.99
CA PRO A 585 21.76 -1.03 33.26
C PRO A 585 20.40 -0.69 32.62
N VAL A 586 20.12 -1.31 31.46
CA VAL A 586 18.87 -1.12 30.72
C VAL A 586 18.14 -2.46 30.60
N ILE A 587 16.85 -2.45 30.84
CA ILE A 587 15.96 -3.58 30.62
C ILE A 587 14.89 -3.14 29.61
N THR A 588 14.81 -3.79 28.43
CA THR A 588 13.66 -3.58 27.54
C THR A 588 12.61 -4.64 27.81
N VAL A 589 11.32 -4.24 27.86
CA VAL A 589 10.17 -5.11 28.09
C VAL A 589 9.13 -4.89 27.02
N GLU A 590 8.80 -5.94 26.28
CA GLU A 590 7.91 -5.83 25.12
C GLU A 590 7.08 -7.09 24.86
N ASP A 591 5.83 -6.91 24.48
CA ASP A 591 4.94 -7.99 24.00
C ASP A 591 5.20 -8.23 22.50
N HIS A 592 6.43 -8.59 22.19
CA HIS A 592 6.97 -8.74 20.84
C HIS A 592 8.28 -9.56 20.90
N VAL A 593 8.76 -10.06 19.76
CA VAL A 593 10.08 -10.71 19.63
C VAL A 593 11.19 -9.66 19.84
N PRO A 594 12.03 -9.78 20.88
CA PRO A 594 12.98 -8.72 21.26
C PRO A 594 14.01 -8.38 20.19
N GLU A 595 14.47 -9.39 19.43
CA GLU A 595 15.51 -9.21 18.41
C GLU A 595 15.10 -8.26 17.29
N THR A 596 13.80 -8.16 17.00
CA THR A 596 13.28 -7.32 15.93
C THR A 596 12.44 -6.15 16.44
N GLY A 597 12.10 -6.14 17.72
CA GLY A 597 11.36 -5.12 18.44
C GLY A 597 12.25 -4.07 19.11
N LEU A 598 11.85 -3.62 20.29
CA LEU A 598 12.51 -2.57 21.07
C LEU A 598 13.93 -2.97 21.51
N GLY A 599 14.15 -4.21 21.91
CA GLY A 599 15.48 -4.72 22.29
C GLY A 599 16.47 -4.57 21.13
N GLY A 600 16.08 -4.99 19.93
CA GLY A 600 16.88 -4.82 18.72
C GLY A 600 17.06 -3.35 18.32
N ILE A 601 16.03 -2.51 18.49
CA ILE A 601 16.10 -1.06 18.24
C ILE A 601 17.12 -0.42 19.18
N ALA A 602 16.99 -0.67 20.49
CA ALA A 602 17.90 -0.12 21.50
C ALA A 602 19.34 -0.53 21.26
N SER A 603 19.59 -1.83 21.00
CA SER A 603 20.92 -2.34 20.67
C SER A 603 21.55 -1.62 19.47
N ASN A 604 20.77 -1.43 18.39
CA ASN A 604 21.24 -0.73 17.19
C ASN A 604 21.58 0.75 17.48
N VAL A 605 20.74 1.43 18.28
CA VAL A 605 20.99 2.83 18.66
C VAL A 605 22.24 2.93 19.51
N PHE A 606 22.42 2.05 20.50
CA PHE A 606 23.61 2.04 21.36
C PHE A 606 24.89 1.86 20.54
N MET A 607 24.91 0.89 19.64
CA MET A 607 26.05 0.66 18.74
C MET A 607 26.32 1.86 17.83
N LYS A 608 25.30 2.42 17.21
CA LYS A 608 25.41 3.57 16.31
C LYS A 608 25.93 4.82 17.03
N ARG A 609 25.48 5.03 18.28
CA ARG A 609 25.83 6.21 19.10
C ARG A 609 27.12 6.00 19.92
N GLY A 610 27.74 4.82 19.85
CA GLY A 610 28.96 4.48 20.59
C GLY A 610 28.77 4.45 22.10
N VAL A 611 27.56 4.13 22.57
CA VAL A 611 27.21 4.01 23.98
C VAL A 611 26.98 2.55 24.32
N CYS A 612 27.47 2.12 25.49
CA CYS A 612 27.24 0.75 25.98
C CYS A 612 26.74 0.82 27.42
N PRO A 613 25.47 0.49 27.69
CA PRO A 613 25.02 0.35 29.07
C PRO A 613 25.83 -0.76 29.77
N PRO A 614 26.04 -0.71 31.10
CA PRO A 614 26.76 -1.75 31.82
C PRO A 614 26.20 -3.16 31.58
N ARG A 615 24.90 -3.27 31.43
CA ARG A 615 24.16 -4.46 30.99
C ARG A 615 22.91 -4.07 30.23
N LEU A 616 22.57 -4.84 29.19
CA LEU A 616 21.29 -4.78 28.48
C LEU A 616 20.61 -6.14 28.61
N VAL A 617 19.38 -6.14 29.12
CA VAL A 617 18.52 -7.32 29.19
C VAL A 617 17.26 -7.02 28.39
N SER A 618 16.88 -7.91 27.48
CA SER A 618 15.66 -7.75 26.68
C SER A 618 14.66 -8.84 27.04
N LEU A 619 13.57 -8.45 27.69
CA LEU A 619 12.43 -9.31 28.00
C LEU A 619 11.37 -9.15 26.89
N GLY A 620 10.95 -10.28 26.33
CA GLY A 620 9.95 -10.31 25.27
C GLY A 620 9.51 -11.74 24.98
N VAL A 621 8.80 -11.89 23.86
CA VAL A 621 8.25 -13.18 23.43
C VAL A 621 9.37 -14.00 22.74
N THR A 622 9.67 -15.15 23.28
CA THR A 622 10.74 -16.05 22.80
C THR A 622 10.24 -17.31 22.11
N SER A 623 8.94 -17.56 22.16
CA SER A 623 8.27 -18.67 21.49
C SER A 623 6.80 -18.36 21.25
N TYR A 624 6.16 -19.05 20.31
CA TYR A 624 4.72 -18.94 20.16
C TYR A 624 4.03 -19.31 21.46
N GLY A 625 3.04 -18.49 21.85
CA GLY A 625 2.25 -18.73 23.08
C GLY A 625 1.21 -19.83 22.92
N SER A 626 0.33 -19.93 23.87
CA SER A 626 -0.87 -20.79 23.85
C SER A 626 -2.14 -19.96 23.95
N SER A 627 -3.31 -20.59 23.93
CA SER A 627 -4.57 -19.92 24.30
C SER A 627 -4.68 -19.80 25.81
N GLY A 628 -5.02 -18.63 26.30
CA GLY A 628 -5.14 -18.38 27.74
C GLY A 628 -5.44 -16.91 28.06
N LYS A 629 -5.55 -16.58 29.33
CA LYS A 629 -5.67 -15.17 29.72
C LYS A 629 -4.34 -14.45 29.49
N PRO A 630 -4.34 -13.20 29.03
CA PRO A 630 -3.12 -12.43 28.77
C PRO A 630 -2.10 -12.48 29.90
N ILE A 631 -2.54 -12.35 31.17
CA ILE A 631 -1.63 -12.38 32.33
C ILE A 631 -0.93 -13.74 32.50
N ASP A 632 -1.60 -14.85 32.20
CA ASP A 632 -0.99 -16.19 32.27
C ASP A 632 0.04 -16.36 31.15
N LEU A 633 -0.25 -15.81 29.97
CA LEU A 633 0.66 -15.83 28.82
C LEU A 633 1.90 -14.96 29.09
N TYR A 634 1.73 -13.77 29.67
CA TYR A 634 2.84 -12.93 30.09
C TYR A 634 3.72 -13.64 31.12
N LYS A 635 3.10 -14.32 32.13
CA LYS A 635 3.85 -15.10 33.10
C LYS A 635 4.66 -16.23 32.47
N MET A 636 4.12 -16.92 31.48
CA MET A 636 4.84 -17.97 30.74
C MET A 636 6.10 -17.44 30.02
N GLN A 637 6.11 -16.16 29.64
CA GLN A 637 7.23 -15.52 28.93
C GLN A 637 8.08 -14.63 29.87
N GLY A 638 7.78 -14.59 31.17
CA GLY A 638 8.51 -13.75 32.13
C GLY A 638 8.24 -12.25 31.98
N LEU A 639 7.06 -11.89 31.45
CA LEU A 639 6.63 -10.51 31.21
C LEU A 639 5.62 -10.00 32.25
N ASP A 640 5.31 -10.80 33.28
CA ASP A 640 4.51 -10.38 34.43
C ASP A 640 5.36 -9.53 35.39
N ARG A 641 4.69 -8.76 36.24
CA ARG A 641 5.32 -7.79 37.15
C ARG A 641 6.32 -8.42 38.14
N GLU A 642 6.04 -9.63 38.61
CA GLU A 642 6.91 -10.35 39.55
C GLU A 642 8.22 -10.79 38.83
N SER A 643 8.11 -11.32 37.62
CA SER A 643 9.26 -11.73 36.81
C SER A 643 10.12 -10.52 36.42
N ILE A 644 9.50 -9.41 35.99
CA ILE A 644 10.23 -8.17 35.68
C ILE A 644 10.95 -7.65 36.91
N ALA A 645 10.30 -7.60 38.09
CA ALA A 645 10.91 -7.15 39.35
C ALA A 645 12.07 -8.07 39.78
N SER A 646 11.95 -9.40 39.59
CA SER A 646 13.05 -10.35 39.85
C SER A 646 14.26 -10.09 38.97
N THR A 647 14.03 -9.85 37.66
CA THR A 647 15.11 -9.50 36.71
C THR A 647 15.85 -8.23 37.14
N VAL A 648 15.15 -7.20 37.62
CA VAL A 648 15.78 -5.98 38.15
C VAL A 648 16.66 -6.30 39.34
N LYS A 649 16.19 -7.11 40.32
CA LYS A 649 16.94 -7.49 41.50
C LYS A 649 18.20 -8.28 41.15
N GLU A 650 18.11 -9.23 40.22
CA GLU A 650 19.26 -10.02 39.75
C GLU A 650 20.28 -9.16 38.99
N LEU A 651 19.82 -8.10 38.31
CA LEU A 651 20.69 -7.23 37.56
C LEU A 651 21.45 -6.22 38.45
N CYS A 652 20.84 -5.77 39.54
CA CYS A 652 21.31 -4.68 40.38
C CYS A 652 21.81 -5.14 41.77
N GLY A 653 21.62 -6.41 42.13
CA GLY A 653 22.15 -7.03 43.35
C GLY A 653 23.48 -7.63 43.15
#